data_e16f92e9c2d0ae6bcb27972879a61902
#
_entry.id   e16f92e9c2d0ae6bcb27972879a61902
#
_cell.length_a   1.000
_cell.length_b   1.000
_cell.length_c   1.000
_cell.angle_alpha   90.00
_cell.angle_beta   90.00
_cell.angle_gamma   90.00
#
_symmetry.space_group_name_H-M   'P 1'
#
loop_
_entity.id
_entity.type
_entity.pdbx_description
1 polymer ?
#
loop_
_entity_poly.entity_id
_entity_poly.type
_entity_poly.pdbx_seq_one_letter_code
_entity_poly.pdbx_strand_id
1 'polypeptide(L)'
;MKNSESSLIGQSVRRTDAIDKVTGCAVFVDDIPFGPNLLHSRLVRSPHPHALIKSIDTKKAEQLPGVRAIVTGKDINARLGLYLIDRPIFAAERVRYFGEPVAGVVAATEDIAVEAAKLVKIEYEILPAVYDPVESAKPDAPLLHPDLGSYTVANFIFPEPGTNISENFKIRKGDVETCWSDCEVVVEGKFRLPPIEHVPLETHTAIALSEKSGQITLWASSQSPFAMRDMIAQSLGIPHNKLRVIAPLVGGGFGGKAGVTMEACAVVMAQAVEGRPVKLRLTREEEFVGTSVRQSLVSEIKVGCDKDGTLLGMELTYYFGGGAYNDYGVNIARAAGYSCTGPYDVPNVKADSLCVYTNHPVGSAMRGFGMPEIHWGLEQIMDQLAEKIGMDPAEFRLKNCVRTDDEIVSGMKMTPIDLEACIEKVSQAIEWEKEEKPTAPNKKRGKGIAIMWKAPAMPPNPGSAAVVRFNEDATVNVEVGGQELGQGAFTVAAQIAAEMLGVPYESVTVSYPLDTKYSPYEWQTVASRLTWSMGNAVKAAAEDARTQILETVADHWDEEIDDLTIKDGVVLSFKSEREQPLDKMVIYGLPNEDFEGWKGGPVIGRGHFMPTYVTNLDPETGQGTRAVVHYTVGAQAVDLEVDLETGQLEVLNIASAYDVGRAINPDLIMTQIEGGAVHGMSSAFEELKFNESGEVLNPSFVDYRIATIADIPRKIHGDYVETPIDDGPWGARGVGEHVMVQTAPAIANAIYDAVGIRFSDLPLSADKIYLALEDKISQGK
;
A
#
# COMPACT_ATOMS: atom_id res chain seq x y z
N MET A 1 31.20 16.45 -5.01
CA MET A 1 31.44 16.70 -3.56
C MET A 1 32.25 15.52 -3.04
N LYS A 2 33.41 15.76 -2.43
CA LYS A 2 34.22 14.70 -1.81
C LYS A 2 33.50 14.21 -0.57
N ASN A 3 33.34 12.87 -0.43
CA ASN A 3 32.76 12.21 0.73
C ASN A 3 33.35 12.79 2.03
N SER A 4 32.53 13.51 2.80
CA SER A 4 32.89 13.86 4.17
C SER A 4 32.54 12.66 5.06
N GLU A 5 33.43 12.30 5.96
CA GLU A 5 33.33 11.16 6.89
C GLU A 5 32.17 11.27 7.91
N SER A 6 31.15 12.10 7.70
CA SER A 6 30.04 12.36 8.64
C SER A 6 28.66 12.54 8.00
N SER A 7 28.43 12.04 6.78
CA SER A 7 27.07 12.09 6.19
C SER A 7 26.10 11.24 7.00
N LEU A 8 24.93 11.81 7.35
CA LEU A 8 23.84 11.07 8.00
C LEU A 8 23.16 10.11 7.03
N ILE A 9 23.20 10.38 5.72
CA ILE A 9 22.61 9.51 4.70
C ILE A 9 23.41 8.22 4.58
N GLY A 10 22.73 7.10 4.74
CA GLY A 10 23.36 5.77 4.80
C GLY A 10 23.72 5.31 6.20
N GLN A 11 23.39 6.10 7.22
CA GLN A 11 23.57 5.69 8.62
C GLN A 11 22.24 5.24 9.24
N SER A 12 22.34 4.26 10.13
CA SER A 12 21.23 3.81 10.97
C SER A 12 21.09 4.75 12.16
N VAL A 13 20.13 5.67 12.10
CA VAL A 13 19.80 6.55 13.22
C VAL A 13 18.60 5.99 14.00
N ARG A 14 18.52 6.36 15.28
CA ARG A 14 17.42 5.94 16.15
C ARG A 14 16.09 6.49 15.66
N ARG A 15 15.04 5.65 15.71
CA ARG A 15 13.68 6.08 15.39
C ARG A 15 13.20 7.19 16.33
N THR A 16 12.59 8.24 15.75
CA THR A 16 12.02 9.37 16.48
C THR A 16 10.85 8.98 17.39
N ASP A 17 10.06 7.97 16.98
CA ASP A 17 8.84 7.50 17.64
C ASP A 17 9.02 6.26 18.54
N ALA A 18 10.26 5.74 18.66
CA ALA A 18 10.50 4.47 19.35
C ALA A 18 10.19 4.54 20.85
N ILE A 19 10.58 5.61 21.53
CA ILE A 19 10.39 5.76 22.98
C ILE A 19 8.91 5.77 23.33
N ASP A 20 8.11 6.59 22.66
CA ASP A 20 6.68 6.73 22.95
C ASP A 20 5.94 5.42 22.72
N LYS A 21 6.32 4.67 21.67
CA LYS A 21 5.73 3.36 21.37
C LYS A 21 6.05 2.31 22.43
N VAL A 22 7.31 2.16 22.83
CA VAL A 22 7.70 1.10 23.80
C VAL A 22 7.35 1.45 25.24
N THR A 23 7.10 2.71 25.57
CA THR A 23 6.66 3.16 26.90
C THR A 23 5.15 3.30 27.04
N GLY A 24 4.39 3.12 25.94
CA GLY A 24 2.94 3.29 25.92
C GLY A 24 2.47 4.76 25.95
N CYS A 25 3.35 5.71 25.62
CA CYS A 25 3.01 7.13 25.52
C CYS A 25 2.53 7.54 24.12
N ALA A 26 2.70 6.68 23.12
CA ALA A 26 2.20 6.89 21.77
C ALA A 26 0.67 6.98 21.77
N VAL A 27 0.12 8.02 21.11
CA VAL A 27 -1.33 8.29 21.10
C VAL A 27 -1.91 7.88 19.75
N PHE A 28 -2.92 7.01 19.80
CA PHE A 28 -3.75 6.59 18.67
C PHE A 28 -5.15 7.21 18.77
N VAL A 29 -5.99 7.04 17.77
CA VAL A 29 -7.32 7.69 17.74
C VAL A 29 -8.18 7.27 18.95
N ASP A 30 -8.14 5.99 19.35
CA ASP A 30 -8.93 5.48 20.46
C ASP A 30 -8.48 6.01 21.83
N ASP A 31 -7.24 6.48 21.94
CA ASP A 31 -6.65 6.99 23.19
C ASP A 31 -6.98 8.46 23.46
N ILE A 32 -7.56 9.19 22.49
CA ILE A 32 -7.84 10.63 22.62
C ILE A 32 -8.97 10.85 23.64
N PRO A 33 -8.72 11.60 24.74
CA PRO A 33 -9.71 11.80 25.80
C PRO A 33 -10.73 12.89 25.42
N PHE A 34 -11.98 12.53 25.13
CA PHE A 34 -13.08 13.47 24.87
C PHE A 34 -13.97 13.76 26.09
N GLY A 35 -13.75 13.08 27.22
CA GLY A 35 -14.53 13.24 28.45
C GLY A 35 -15.99 12.77 28.32
N PRO A 36 -16.88 13.21 29.23
CA PRO A 36 -18.24 12.66 29.34
C PRO A 36 -19.21 13.08 28.23
N ASN A 37 -18.80 13.97 27.35
CA ASN A 37 -19.60 14.40 26.20
C ASN A 37 -19.48 13.47 24.97
N LEU A 38 -18.56 12.51 24.99
CA LEU A 38 -18.40 11.54 23.93
C LEU A 38 -19.66 10.69 23.78
N LEU A 39 -20.13 10.57 22.55
CA LEU A 39 -21.15 9.62 22.15
C LEU A 39 -20.49 8.43 21.42
N HIS A 40 -21.13 7.27 21.51
CA HIS A 40 -20.69 6.05 20.87
C HIS A 40 -21.66 5.67 19.76
N SER A 41 -21.15 5.01 18.74
CA SER A 41 -21.98 4.59 17.62
C SER A 41 -21.71 3.16 17.19
N ARG A 42 -22.71 2.56 16.53
CA ARG A 42 -22.63 1.23 15.90
C ARG A 42 -23.31 1.25 14.56
N LEU A 43 -22.78 0.45 13.64
CA LEU A 43 -23.37 0.24 12.32
C LEU A 43 -24.37 -0.91 12.35
N VAL A 44 -25.50 -0.73 11.69
CA VAL A 44 -26.45 -1.79 11.36
C VAL A 44 -26.07 -2.32 9.97
N ARG A 45 -25.69 -3.58 9.90
CA ARG A 45 -25.14 -4.20 8.70
C ARG A 45 -26.10 -5.18 8.07
N SER A 46 -26.03 -5.34 6.74
CA SER A 46 -26.83 -6.30 6.00
C SER A 46 -26.41 -7.75 6.32
N PRO A 47 -27.36 -8.65 6.59
CA PRO A 47 -27.11 -10.09 6.67
C PRO A 47 -27.21 -10.79 5.29
N HIS A 48 -27.35 -10.03 4.21
CA HIS A 48 -27.51 -10.55 2.87
C HIS A 48 -26.43 -10.01 1.92
N PRO A 49 -25.95 -10.84 0.99
CA PRO A 49 -24.93 -10.45 0.01
C PRO A 49 -25.49 -9.58 -1.12
N HIS A 50 -26.78 -9.75 -1.46
CA HIS A 50 -27.46 -9.00 -2.50
C HIS A 50 -28.96 -8.96 -2.25
N ALA A 51 -29.50 -7.79 -1.97
CA ALA A 51 -30.94 -7.63 -1.74
C ALA A 51 -31.42 -6.20 -1.96
N LEU A 52 -32.70 -6.02 -2.29
CA LEU A 52 -33.37 -4.72 -2.24
C LEU A 52 -33.83 -4.45 -0.78
N ILE A 53 -33.67 -3.22 -0.33
CA ILE A 53 -34.18 -2.76 0.97
C ILE A 53 -35.60 -2.28 0.76
N LYS A 54 -36.59 -2.99 1.31
CA LYS A 54 -38.01 -2.64 1.22
C LYS A 54 -38.42 -1.63 2.28
N SER A 55 -38.00 -1.85 3.53
CA SER A 55 -38.30 -0.94 4.63
C SER A 55 -37.21 -1.00 5.71
N ILE A 56 -37.05 0.12 6.44
CA ILE A 56 -36.21 0.22 7.63
C ILE A 56 -37.08 0.77 8.75
N ASP A 57 -37.31 0.00 9.82
CA ASP A 57 -38.05 0.41 11.00
C ASP A 57 -37.09 0.64 12.18
N THR A 58 -36.95 1.90 12.59
CA THR A 58 -36.04 2.38 13.64
C THR A 58 -36.78 2.63 14.96
N LYS A 59 -38.15 2.61 15.00
CA LYS A 59 -38.95 3.09 16.08
C LYS A 59 -38.61 2.48 17.43
N LYS A 60 -38.34 1.18 17.51
CA LYS A 60 -38.00 0.52 18.79
C LYS A 60 -36.60 0.93 19.27
N ALA A 61 -35.67 1.12 18.36
CA ALA A 61 -34.31 1.57 18.67
C ALA A 61 -34.32 3.03 19.16
N GLU A 62 -35.09 3.91 18.53
CA GLU A 62 -35.27 5.31 18.95
C GLU A 62 -35.84 5.48 20.36
N GLN A 63 -36.68 4.55 20.78
CA GLN A 63 -37.30 4.55 22.11
C GLN A 63 -36.37 4.06 23.22
N LEU A 64 -35.24 3.46 22.90
CA LEU A 64 -34.29 2.95 23.90
C LEU A 64 -33.63 4.14 24.62
N PRO A 65 -33.77 4.22 25.99
CA PRO A 65 -33.14 5.31 26.72
C PRO A 65 -31.65 5.41 26.50
N GLY A 66 -31.16 6.59 26.12
CA GLY A 66 -29.75 6.84 25.83
C GLY A 66 -29.42 6.89 24.37
N VAL A 67 -30.28 6.43 23.46
CA VAL A 67 -30.16 6.67 22.01
C VAL A 67 -30.33 8.17 21.73
N ARG A 68 -29.51 8.71 20.81
CA ARG A 68 -29.47 10.14 20.46
C ARG A 68 -29.88 10.41 19.03
N ALA A 69 -29.46 9.54 18.10
CA ALA A 69 -29.84 9.62 16.71
C ALA A 69 -29.71 8.23 16.03
N ILE A 70 -30.50 8.03 15.00
CA ILE A 70 -30.32 6.93 14.04
C ILE A 70 -30.31 7.55 12.65
N VAL A 71 -29.31 7.19 11.86
CA VAL A 71 -29.11 7.67 10.47
C VAL A 71 -29.20 6.47 9.54
N THR A 72 -29.96 6.61 8.46
CA THR A 72 -30.16 5.56 7.45
C THR A 72 -29.72 6.03 6.07
N GLY A 73 -29.57 5.11 5.12
CA GLY A 73 -29.25 5.45 3.73
C GLY A 73 -30.29 6.35 3.07
N LYS A 74 -31.54 6.40 3.57
CA LYS A 74 -32.58 7.30 3.06
C LYS A 74 -32.37 8.76 3.43
N ASP A 75 -31.61 9.01 4.49
CA ASP A 75 -31.30 10.36 4.96
C ASP A 75 -30.16 11.01 4.18
N ILE A 76 -29.42 10.22 3.40
CA ILE A 76 -28.17 10.65 2.77
C ILE A 76 -28.07 10.13 1.34
N ASN A 77 -28.23 11.03 0.38
CA ASN A 77 -28.06 10.72 -1.05
C ASN A 77 -26.63 11.13 -1.52
N ALA A 78 -25.62 10.45 -1.01
CA ALA A 78 -24.22 10.74 -1.29
C ALA A 78 -23.45 9.44 -1.59
N ARG A 79 -22.49 9.50 -2.51
CA ARG A 79 -21.62 8.39 -2.89
C ARG A 79 -20.16 8.74 -2.70
N LEU A 80 -19.38 7.78 -2.33
CA LEU A 80 -17.93 7.82 -2.16
C LEU A 80 -17.24 7.11 -3.32
N GLY A 81 -16.01 7.48 -3.60
CA GLY A 81 -15.13 6.83 -4.55
C GLY A 81 -13.95 7.74 -4.89
N LEU A 82 -12.78 7.16 -5.15
CA LEU A 82 -11.59 7.90 -5.55
C LEU A 82 -11.46 8.02 -7.08
N TYR A 83 -11.64 6.91 -7.77
CA TYR A 83 -11.51 6.81 -9.24
C TYR A 83 -12.85 6.56 -9.93
N LEU A 84 -13.76 5.88 -9.24
CA LEU A 84 -15.12 5.61 -9.67
C LEU A 84 -16.05 5.82 -8.47
N ILE A 85 -17.02 6.75 -8.58
CA ILE A 85 -17.87 7.17 -7.46
C ILE A 85 -19.14 6.33 -7.46
N ASP A 86 -19.11 5.16 -6.82
CA ASP A 86 -20.19 4.17 -6.84
C ASP A 86 -20.77 3.82 -5.47
N ARG A 87 -20.00 3.97 -4.36
CA ARG A 87 -20.35 3.46 -3.03
C ARG A 87 -21.18 4.44 -2.21
N PRO A 88 -22.41 4.08 -1.77
CA PRO A 88 -23.17 4.90 -0.83
C PRO A 88 -22.51 4.92 0.56
N ILE A 89 -22.72 5.99 1.34
CA ILE A 89 -22.28 6.06 2.75
C ILE A 89 -23.03 5.03 3.59
N PHE A 90 -24.35 4.94 3.42
CA PHE A 90 -25.21 3.87 3.88
C PHE A 90 -26.05 3.36 2.72
N ALA A 91 -26.25 2.06 2.62
CA ALA A 91 -27.12 1.49 1.61
C ALA A 91 -28.55 1.96 1.79
N ALA A 92 -29.17 2.53 0.74
CA ALA A 92 -30.51 3.10 0.78
C ALA A 92 -31.57 2.20 0.12
N GLU A 93 -31.25 1.64 -1.04
CA GLU A 93 -32.19 0.88 -1.89
C GLU A 93 -31.75 -0.59 -2.07
N ARG A 94 -30.45 -0.83 -2.08
CA ARG A 94 -29.86 -2.14 -2.37
C ARG A 94 -28.60 -2.35 -1.57
N VAL A 95 -28.46 -3.55 -1.01
CA VAL A 95 -27.20 -4.04 -0.45
C VAL A 95 -26.53 -4.98 -1.46
N ARG A 96 -25.18 -4.97 -1.50
CA ARG A 96 -24.37 -5.66 -2.48
C ARG A 96 -23.33 -6.63 -1.90
N TYR A 97 -23.12 -6.58 -0.58
CA TYR A 97 -22.28 -7.56 0.11
C TYR A 97 -22.77 -7.81 1.55
N PHE A 98 -22.45 -8.98 2.08
CA PHE A 98 -22.71 -9.31 3.48
C PHE A 98 -21.88 -8.40 4.40
N GLY A 99 -22.54 -7.71 5.32
CA GLY A 99 -21.88 -6.76 6.20
C GLY A 99 -21.92 -5.29 5.74
N GLU A 100 -22.59 -4.98 4.63
CA GLU A 100 -22.74 -3.60 4.14
C GLU A 100 -23.52 -2.73 5.14
N PRO A 101 -23.02 -1.50 5.47
CA PRO A 101 -23.73 -0.59 6.37
C PRO A 101 -25.06 -0.10 5.78
N VAL A 102 -26.16 -0.24 6.51
CA VAL A 102 -27.50 0.23 6.14
C VAL A 102 -27.96 1.39 7.01
N ALA A 103 -27.56 1.38 8.28
CA ALA A 103 -27.86 2.46 9.22
C ALA A 103 -26.74 2.60 10.26
N GLY A 104 -26.70 3.76 10.91
CA GLY A 104 -25.82 4.05 12.04
C GLY A 104 -26.64 4.48 13.25
N VAL A 105 -26.35 3.94 14.43
CA VAL A 105 -26.96 4.30 15.70
C VAL A 105 -25.98 5.08 16.56
N VAL A 106 -26.41 6.21 17.13
CA VAL A 106 -25.64 7.03 18.06
C VAL A 106 -26.27 6.98 19.43
N ALA A 107 -25.51 6.67 20.46
CA ALA A 107 -26.00 6.53 21.83
C ALA A 107 -25.01 7.08 22.88
N ALA A 108 -25.49 7.20 24.12
CA ALA A 108 -24.70 7.71 25.24
C ALA A 108 -23.54 6.79 25.65
N THR A 109 -23.68 5.48 25.44
CA THR A 109 -22.65 4.46 25.70
C THR A 109 -22.57 3.46 24.54
N GLU A 110 -21.46 2.74 24.47
CA GLU A 110 -21.25 1.70 23.47
C GLU A 110 -22.28 0.56 23.60
N ASP A 111 -22.55 0.09 24.81
CA ASP A 111 -23.55 -0.98 25.08
C ASP A 111 -24.95 -0.59 24.60
N ILE A 112 -25.37 0.66 24.83
CA ILE A 112 -26.67 1.14 24.35
C ILE A 112 -26.69 1.20 22.81
N ALA A 113 -25.57 1.61 22.17
CA ALA A 113 -25.49 1.64 20.72
C ALA A 113 -25.59 0.23 20.12
N VAL A 114 -24.92 -0.74 20.73
CA VAL A 114 -24.98 -2.17 20.33
C VAL A 114 -26.39 -2.73 20.48
N GLU A 115 -27.04 -2.47 21.61
CA GLU A 115 -28.41 -2.95 21.87
C GLU A 115 -29.41 -2.30 20.90
N ALA A 116 -29.31 -1.00 20.70
CA ALA A 116 -30.19 -0.26 19.80
C ALA A 116 -30.02 -0.73 18.33
N ALA A 117 -28.79 -1.01 17.91
CA ALA A 117 -28.54 -1.53 16.57
C ALA A 117 -29.27 -2.85 16.29
N LYS A 118 -29.40 -3.74 17.29
CA LYS A 118 -30.17 -5.00 17.19
C LYS A 118 -31.68 -4.80 17.08
N LEU A 119 -32.18 -3.63 17.52
CA LEU A 119 -33.61 -3.31 17.49
C LEU A 119 -34.06 -2.69 16.17
N VAL A 120 -33.14 -2.26 15.32
CA VAL A 120 -33.45 -1.79 13.96
C VAL A 120 -33.87 -3.00 13.13
N LYS A 121 -35.05 -2.91 12.51
CA LYS A 121 -35.57 -3.98 11.65
C LYS A 121 -35.55 -3.56 10.19
N ILE A 122 -35.01 -4.40 9.34
CA ILE A 122 -34.93 -4.17 7.90
C ILE A 122 -35.59 -5.31 7.17
N GLU A 123 -36.47 -4.98 6.22
CA GLU A 123 -37.09 -5.95 5.33
C GLU A 123 -36.35 -5.95 4.00
N TYR A 124 -35.98 -7.14 3.55
CA TYR A 124 -35.22 -7.35 2.33
C TYR A 124 -35.98 -8.20 1.31
N GLU A 125 -35.75 -7.92 0.04
CA GLU A 125 -36.05 -8.82 -1.07
C GLU A 125 -34.71 -9.32 -1.64
N ILE A 126 -34.45 -10.62 -1.47
CA ILE A 126 -33.17 -11.23 -1.83
C ILE A 126 -33.05 -11.28 -3.37
N LEU A 127 -31.86 -10.93 -3.86
CA LEU A 127 -31.46 -10.99 -5.26
C LEU A 127 -30.40 -12.08 -5.49
N PRO A 128 -30.23 -12.56 -6.72
CA PRO A 128 -29.11 -13.43 -7.07
C PRO A 128 -27.76 -12.76 -6.79
N ALA A 129 -26.82 -13.51 -6.22
CA ALA A 129 -25.47 -13.06 -5.95
C ALA A 129 -24.45 -13.80 -6.84
N VAL A 130 -23.34 -13.14 -7.17
CA VAL A 130 -22.21 -13.72 -7.92
C VAL A 130 -20.91 -13.37 -7.22
N TYR A 131 -20.04 -14.38 -7.02
CA TYR A 131 -18.81 -14.27 -6.23
C TYR A 131 -17.54 -14.46 -7.06
N ASP A 132 -17.56 -15.37 -8.03
CA ASP A 132 -16.42 -15.62 -8.92
C ASP A 132 -16.31 -14.47 -9.96
N PRO A 133 -15.16 -13.80 -10.10
CA PRO A 133 -15.01 -12.68 -11.02
C PRO A 133 -15.10 -13.10 -12.50
N VAL A 134 -14.76 -14.36 -12.85
CA VAL A 134 -14.90 -14.87 -14.22
C VAL A 134 -16.39 -15.09 -14.55
N GLU A 135 -17.16 -15.66 -13.62
CA GLU A 135 -18.61 -15.81 -13.79
C GLU A 135 -19.31 -14.45 -13.84
N SER A 136 -18.88 -13.50 -13.00
CA SER A 136 -19.46 -12.15 -12.95
C SER A 136 -19.16 -11.32 -14.20
N ALA A 137 -18.06 -11.59 -14.90
CA ALA A 137 -17.71 -10.93 -16.16
C ALA A 137 -18.55 -11.40 -17.36
N LYS A 138 -19.31 -12.50 -17.23
CA LYS A 138 -20.12 -13.02 -18.34
C LYS A 138 -21.31 -12.11 -18.67
N PRO A 139 -21.74 -12.03 -19.93
CA PRO A 139 -22.82 -11.13 -20.37
C PRO A 139 -24.18 -11.40 -19.71
N ASP A 140 -24.43 -12.61 -19.22
CA ASP A 140 -25.68 -13.07 -18.59
C ASP A 140 -25.61 -13.04 -17.06
N ALA A 141 -24.52 -12.57 -16.47
CA ALA A 141 -24.38 -12.46 -15.03
C ALA A 141 -25.35 -11.43 -14.42
N PRO A 142 -25.82 -11.66 -13.17
CA PRO A 142 -26.61 -10.66 -12.46
C PRO A 142 -25.86 -9.35 -12.33
N LEU A 143 -26.45 -8.23 -12.77
CA LEU A 143 -25.81 -6.91 -12.67
C LEU A 143 -25.87 -6.38 -11.23
N LEU A 144 -24.69 -6.10 -10.68
CA LEU A 144 -24.56 -5.45 -9.37
C LEU A 144 -24.79 -3.93 -9.48
N HIS A 145 -24.32 -3.32 -10.57
CA HIS A 145 -24.40 -1.90 -10.86
C HIS A 145 -25.06 -1.60 -12.21
N PRO A 146 -26.41 -1.72 -12.30
CA PRO A 146 -27.13 -1.41 -13.54
C PRO A 146 -26.84 0.02 -14.05
N ASP A 147 -26.51 0.93 -13.14
CA ASP A 147 -26.29 2.35 -13.41
C ASP A 147 -24.80 2.69 -13.66
N LEU A 148 -23.92 1.70 -13.91
CA LEU A 148 -22.46 1.90 -14.07
C LEU A 148 -22.13 3.02 -15.07
N GLY A 149 -22.87 3.16 -16.17
CA GLY A 149 -22.66 4.22 -17.15
C GLY A 149 -23.01 5.64 -16.68
N SER A 150 -23.64 5.78 -15.52
CA SER A 150 -24.02 7.10 -14.93
C SER A 150 -23.07 7.58 -13.85
N TYR A 151 -22.12 6.77 -13.41
CA TYR A 151 -21.20 7.14 -12.35
C TYR A 151 -20.12 8.11 -12.83
N THR A 152 -19.60 8.93 -11.92
CA THR A 152 -18.43 9.74 -12.18
C THR A 152 -17.18 8.85 -12.16
N VAL A 153 -16.40 8.93 -13.25
CA VAL A 153 -15.24 8.06 -13.48
C VAL A 153 -14.03 8.93 -13.82
N ALA A 154 -12.85 8.58 -13.30
CA ALA A 154 -11.59 9.22 -13.68
C ALA A 154 -11.27 8.91 -15.17
N ASN A 155 -10.66 9.86 -15.87
CA ASN A 155 -10.44 9.80 -17.32
C ASN A 155 -9.48 8.70 -17.81
N PHE A 156 -8.83 7.97 -16.89
CA PHE A 156 -7.91 6.86 -17.16
C PHE A 156 -8.46 5.49 -16.68
N ILE A 157 -9.74 5.44 -16.34
CA ILE A 157 -10.47 4.22 -15.94
C ILE A 157 -11.55 3.96 -17.00
N PHE A 158 -11.67 2.73 -17.45
CA PHE A 158 -12.48 2.33 -18.61
C PHE A 158 -13.51 1.26 -18.25
N PRO A 159 -14.62 1.62 -17.57
CA PRO A 159 -15.70 0.68 -17.25
C PRO A 159 -16.49 0.30 -18.48
N GLU A 160 -17.11 -0.86 -18.46
CA GLU A 160 -18.00 -1.39 -19.52
C GLU A 160 -19.48 -1.34 -19.07
N PRO A 161 -20.24 -0.29 -19.39
CA PRO A 161 -21.65 -0.16 -19.00
C PRO A 161 -22.51 -1.33 -19.52
N GLY A 162 -23.40 -1.83 -18.68
CA GLY A 162 -24.24 -3.00 -19.00
C GLY A 162 -23.57 -4.34 -18.67
N THR A 163 -22.39 -4.31 -18.08
CA THR A 163 -21.66 -5.47 -17.54
C THR A 163 -21.29 -5.23 -16.08
N ASN A 164 -20.65 -6.21 -15.43
CA ASN A 164 -20.02 -6.02 -14.11
C ASN A 164 -18.53 -5.63 -14.20
N ILE A 165 -18.02 -5.29 -15.39
CA ILE A 165 -16.63 -4.89 -15.59
C ILE A 165 -16.49 -3.39 -15.30
N SER A 166 -15.80 -3.07 -14.22
CA SER A 166 -15.57 -1.69 -13.77
C SER A 166 -14.25 -1.09 -14.28
N GLU A 167 -13.35 -1.92 -14.81
CA GLU A 167 -12.13 -1.53 -15.50
C GLU A 167 -11.75 -2.63 -16.51
N ASN A 168 -11.29 -2.22 -17.68
CA ASN A 168 -10.67 -3.10 -18.67
C ASN A 168 -9.42 -2.41 -19.23
N PHE A 169 -8.27 -2.68 -18.60
CA PHE A 169 -6.99 -2.15 -19.03
C PHE A 169 -6.30 -3.12 -19.98
N LYS A 170 -5.84 -2.62 -21.12
CA LYS A 170 -5.25 -3.44 -22.21
C LYS A 170 -3.77 -3.14 -22.39
N ILE A 171 -2.99 -4.18 -22.69
CA ILE A 171 -1.63 -4.07 -23.27
C ILE A 171 -1.60 -4.79 -24.61
N ARG A 172 -1.02 -4.09 -25.60
CA ARG A 172 -0.76 -4.62 -26.93
C ARG A 172 0.65 -4.17 -27.35
N LYS A 173 1.62 -5.10 -27.40
CA LYS A 173 3.01 -4.88 -27.80
C LYS A 173 3.41 -5.98 -28.77
N GLY A 174 4.04 -5.63 -29.90
CA GLY A 174 4.45 -6.60 -30.91
C GLY A 174 3.29 -7.36 -31.57
N ASP A 175 3.55 -8.59 -32.01
CA ASP A 175 2.56 -9.49 -32.63
C ASP A 175 2.58 -10.86 -31.94
N VAL A 176 1.70 -10.99 -30.94
CA VAL A 176 1.60 -12.22 -30.14
C VAL A 176 1.01 -13.40 -30.93
N GLU A 177 0.15 -13.14 -31.92
CA GLU A 177 -0.51 -14.20 -32.69
C GLU A 177 0.49 -14.98 -33.55
N THR A 178 1.51 -14.31 -34.07
CA THR A 178 2.53 -14.93 -34.94
C THR A 178 3.70 -15.49 -34.12
N CYS A 179 4.04 -14.94 -32.97
CA CYS A 179 5.22 -15.36 -32.21
C CYS A 179 5.21 -16.82 -31.72
N TRP A 180 4.01 -17.41 -31.58
CA TRP A 180 3.88 -18.79 -31.09
C TRP A 180 4.52 -19.84 -32.01
N SER A 181 4.61 -19.55 -33.30
CA SER A 181 5.28 -20.44 -34.26
C SER A 181 6.80 -20.53 -34.09
N ASP A 182 7.39 -19.52 -33.44
CA ASP A 182 8.84 -19.43 -33.23
C ASP A 182 9.22 -19.93 -31.81
N CYS A 183 8.23 -20.25 -30.97
CA CYS A 183 8.44 -20.80 -29.63
C CYS A 183 8.78 -22.30 -29.72
N GLU A 184 9.88 -22.71 -29.09
CA GLU A 184 10.20 -24.12 -28.85
C GLU A 184 9.34 -24.70 -27.73
N VAL A 185 9.11 -23.92 -26.67
CA VAL A 185 8.31 -24.29 -25.52
C VAL A 185 7.24 -23.23 -25.25
N VAL A 186 6.02 -23.70 -25.07
CA VAL A 186 4.89 -22.88 -24.60
C VAL A 186 4.33 -23.51 -23.34
N VAL A 187 4.06 -22.69 -22.32
CA VAL A 187 3.40 -23.10 -21.07
C VAL A 187 2.16 -22.24 -20.87
N GLU A 188 1.07 -22.91 -20.50
CA GLU A 188 -0.21 -22.27 -20.18
C GLU A 188 -0.64 -22.67 -18.77
N GLY A 189 -1.24 -21.75 -18.03
CA GLY A 189 -1.77 -22.02 -16.69
C GLY A 189 -2.90 -21.09 -16.31
N LYS A 190 -3.77 -21.60 -15.42
CA LYS A 190 -4.80 -20.81 -14.76
C LYS A 190 -4.56 -20.83 -13.27
N PHE A 191 -4.48 -19.64 -12.65
CA PHE A 191 -4.11 -19.48 -11.25
C PHE A 191 -5.19 -18.70 -10.50
N ARG A 192 -5.34 -19.00 -9.21
CA ARG A 192 -6.33 -18.36 -8.33
C ARG A 192 -5.72 -17.91 -7.02
N LEU A 193 -6.13 -16.74 -6.58
CA LEU A 193 -5.85 -16.23 -5.24
C LEU A 193 -7.18 -15.83 -4.57
N PRO A 194 -7.41 -16.24 -3.30
CA PRO A 194 -8.54 -15.77 -2.53
C PRO A 194 -8.35 -14.33 -2.07
N PRO A 195 -9.40 -13.63 -1.64
CA PRO A 195 -9.24 -12.40 -0.88
C PRO A 195 -8.64 -12.69 0.48
N ILE A 196 -7.80 -11.76 0.96
CA ILE A 196 -7.21 -11.80 2.31
C ILE A 196 -7.38 -10.44 3.00
N GLU A 197 -7.39 -10.46 4.35
CA GLU A 197 -7.56 -9.28 5.17
C GLU A 197 -6.22 -8.67 5.57
N HIS A 198 -6.16 -7.34 5.75
CA HIS A 198 -4.96 -6.59 6.15
C HIS A 198 -4.54 -6.87 7.59
N VAL A 199 -5.50 -7.17 8.44
CA VAL A 199 -5.38 -7.43 9.89
C VAL A 199 -4.47 -6.44 10.64
N PRO A 200 -4.65 -5.11 10.46
CA PRO A 200 -3.87 -4.14 11.22
C PRO A 200 -4.14 -4.33 12.71
N LEU A 201 -3.11 -4.14 13.56
CA LEU A 201 -3.28 -4.33 15.01
C LEU A 201 -4.30 -3.33 15.60
N GLU A 202 -4.23 -2.07 15.19
CA GLU A 202 -5.25 -1.05 15.46
C GLU A 202 -6.41 -1.23 14.48
N THR A 203 -7.62 -1.51 14.98
CA THR A 203 -8.85 -1.53 14.17
C THR A 203 -9.21 -0.12 13.69
N HIS A 204 -10.03 0.00 12.64
CA HIS A 204 -10.51 1.30 12.18
C HIS A 204 -11.25 2.02 13.32
N THR A 205 -10.82 3.24 13.58
CA THR A 205 -11.43 4.12 14.58
C THR A 205 -11.57 5.53 14.01
N ALA A 206 -12.75 6.11 14.12
CA ALA A 206 -13.05 7.47 13.74
C ALA A 206 -13.85 8.18 14.84
N ILE A 207 -13.51 9.43 15.13
CA ILE A 207 -14.26 10.30 16.01
C ILE A 207 -14.60 11.58 15.25
N ALA A 208 -15.88 11.89 15.10
CA ALA A 208 -16.32 13.07 14.36
C ALA A 208 -17.07 14.04 15.28
N LEU A 209 -16.81 15.32 15.11
CA LEU A 209 -17.50 16.42 15.78
C LEU A 209 -18.04 17.41 14.74
N SER A 210 -19.35 17.61 14.70
CA SER A 210 -20.00 18.64 13.89
C SER A 210 -20.42 19.81 14.78
N GLU A 211 -19.87 20.98 14.51
CA GLU A 211 -20.17 22.20 15.28
C GLU A 211 -21.30 23.01 14.62
N LYS A 212 -22.01 23.81 15.40
CA LYS A 212 -23.04 24.74 14.91
C LYS A 212 -22.53 25.80 13.92
N SER A 213 -21.22 26.05 13.91
CA SER A 213 -20.52 26.88 12.95
C SER A 213 -20.45 26.28 11.52
N GLY A 214 -20.87 25.01 11.39
CA GLY A 214 -20.69 24.20 10.19
C GLY A 214 -19.27 23.65 10.04
N GLN A 215 -18.40 23.86 11.02
CA GLN A 215 -17.08 23.21 11.05
C GLN A 215 -17.22 21.75 11.49
N ILE A 216 -16.56 20.85 10.78
CA ILE A 216 -16.48 19.42 11.12
C ILE A 216 -15.03 19.06 11.36
N THR A 217 -14.76 18.40 12.50
CA THR A 217 -13.46 17.82 12.80
C THR A 217 -13.61 16.30 12.88
N LEU A 218 -12.77 15.60 12.13
CA LEU A 218 -12.70 14.14 12.08
C LEU A 218 -11.31 13.71 12.55
N TRP A 219 -11.22 12.94 13.62
CA TRP A 219 -10.04 12.20 14.02
C TRP A 219 -10.17 10.78 13.46
N ALA A 220 -9.19 10.32 12.70
CA ALA A 220 -9.25 9.03 12.01
C ALA A 220 -7.91 8.31 12.00
N SER A 221 -7.95 6.99 12.17
CA SER A 221 -6.80 6.13 11.89
C SER A 221 -6.66 5.96 10.36
N SER A 222 -5.98 6.90 9.72
CA SER A 222 -5.92 7.02 8.26
C SER A 222 -4.50 7.17 7.73
N GLN A 223 -4.22 6.50 6.62
CA GLN A 223 -3.00 6.68 5.82
C GLN A 223 -3.04 7.96 4.97
N SER A 224 -4.21 8.56 4.81
CA SER A 224 -4.49 9.51 3.73
C SER A 224 -5.41 10.65 4.17
N PRO A 225 -5.05 11.43 5.20
CA PRO A 225 -5.96 12.43 5.77
C PRO A 225 -6.43 13.48 4.75
N PHE A 226 -5.58 13.89 3.80
CA PHE A 226 -5.95 14.86 2.76
C PHE A 226 -6.90 14.26 1.72
N ALA A 227 -6.63 13.05 1.22
CA ALA A 227 -7.52 12.38 0.28
C ALA A 227 -8.85 11.98 0.95
N MET A 228 -8.83 11.58 2.22
CA MET A 228 -10.04 11.32 3.02
C MET A 228 -10.90 12.58 3.14
N ARG A 229 -10.28 13.73 3.45
CA ARG A 229 -10.96 15.03 3.46
C ARG A 229 -11.60 15.34 2.11
N ASP A 230 -10.86 15.14 1.03
CA ASP A 230 -11.34 15.41 -0.33
C ASP A 230 -12.56 14.55 -0.68
N MET A 231 -12.45 13.23 -0.53
CA MET A 231 -13.54 12.29 -0.83
C MET A 231 -14.81 12.56 0.00
N ILE A 232 -14.69 12.81 1.31
CA ILE A 232 -15.83 13.06 2.17
C ILE A 232 -16.44 14.45 1.86
N ALA A 233 -15.61 15.47 1.66
CA ALA A 233 -16.06 16.81 1.35
C ALA A 233 -16.82 16.87 0.01
N GLN A 234 -16.30 16.24 -1.03
CA GLN A 234 -16.96 16.13 -2.34
C GLN A 234 -18.27 15.35 -2.24
N SER A 235 -18.26 14.20 -1.58
CA SER A 235 -19.44 13.36 -1.40
C SER A 235 -20.60 14.06 -0.69
N LEU A 236 -20.29 14.82 0.37
CA LEU A 236 -21.29 15.51 1.18
C LEU A 236 -21.55 16.97 0.75
N GLY A 237 -20.86 17.45 -0.29
CA GLY A 237 -20.98 18.86 -0.74
C GLY A 237 -20.47 19.87 0.30
N ILE A 238 -19.51 19.49 1.13
CA ILE A 238 -18.94 20.33 2.19
C ILE A 238 -17.69 21.04 1.64
N PRO A 239 -17.55 22.37 1.82
CA PRO A 239 -16.31 23.06 1.48
C PRO A 239 -15.11 22.47 2.24
N HIS A 240 -13.97 22.25 1.58
CA HIS A 240 -12.79 21.63 2.18
C HIS A 240 -12.29 22.34 3.45
N ASN A 241 -12.42 23.67 3.54
CA ASN A 241 -12.06 24.44 4.71
C ASN A 241 -13.03 24.25 5.90
N LYS A 242 -14.15 23.57 5.69
CA LYS A 242 -15.13 23.21 6.73
C LYS A 242 -14.96 21.78 7.23
N LEU A 243 -14.16 20.97 6.57
CA LEU A 243 -13.82 19.61 7.03
C LEU A 243 -12.32 19.54 7.37
N ARG A 244 -12.02 19.31 8.64
CA ARG A 244 -10.68 19.12 9.17
C ARG A 244 -10.49 17.67 9.53
N VAL A 245 -9.47 17.02 8.99
CA VAL A 245 -9.08 15.65 9.34
C VAL A 245 -7.78 15.69 10.12
N ILE A 246 -7.78 15.03 11.30
CA ILE A 246 -6.62 14.89 12.18
C ILE A 246 -6.28 13.40 12.26
N ALA A 247 -5.06 13.05 11.91
CA ALA A 247 -4.55 11.69 12.00
C ALA A 247 -3.37 11.65 13.00
N PRO A 248 -3.55 11.05 14.19
CA PRO A 248 -2.45 10.75 15.11
C PRO A 248 -1.60 9.62 14.56
N LEU A 249 -0.79 8.98 15.37
CA LEU A 249 -0.09 7.75 14.95
C LEU A 249 -1.10 6.68 14.53
N VAL A 250 -0.72 5.84 13.57
CA VAL A 250 -1.57 4.76 13.05
C VAL A 250 -0.91 3.41 13.34
N GLY A 251 -1.68 2.52 13.96
CA GLY A 251 -1.24 1.20 14.41
C GLY A 251 -1.28 0.12 13.32
N GLY A 252 -0.67 0.41 12.16
CA GLY A 252 -0.69 -0.41 10.96
C GLY A 252 -1.85 -0.04 10.03
N GLY A 253 -1.64 -0.24 8.72
CA GLY A 253 -2.67 0.04 7.71
C GLY A 253 -2.56 -0.88 6.52
N PHE A 254 -1.35 -1.08 5.99
CA PHE A 254 -1.01 -1.98 4.87
C PHE A 254 -1.82 -1.75 3.59
N GLY A 255 -2.52 -0.60 3.49
CA GLY A 255 -3.45 -0.24 2.42
C GLY A 255 -4.91 -0.17 2.88
N GLY A 256 -5.34 -0.93 3.89
CA GLY A 256 -6.72 -0.97 4.38
C GLY A 256 -7.25 0.37 4.92
N LYS A 257 -6.35 1.26 5.36
CA LYS A 257 -6.69 2.60 5.86
C LYS A 257 -6.38 3.73 4.87
N ALA A 258 -6.19 3.40 3.59
CA ALA A 258 -5.89 4.38 2.54
C ALA A 258 -7.13 5.08 1.99
N GLY A 259 -8.25 4.36 1.83
CA GLY A 259 -9.53 4.88 1.39
C GLY A 259 -10.39 5.47 2.52
N VAL A 260 -11.68 5.62 2.23
CA VAL A 260 -12.71 5.95 3.22
C VAL A 260 -13.52 4.69 3.49
N THR A 261 -13.38 4.09 4.64
CA THR A 261 -14.08 2.83 5.00
C THR A 261 -15.39 3.13 5.73
N MET A 262 -15.33 3.76 6.90
CA MET A 262 -16.48 4.06 7.76
C MET A 262 -16.45 5.50 8.29
N GLU A 263 -15.45 6.29 7.93
CA GLU A 263 -15.22 7.64 8.44
C GLU A 263 -16.33 8.60 7.98
N ALA A 264 -16.83 8.42 6.76
CA ALA A 264 -18.00 9.19 6.28
C ALA A 264 -19.25 8.87 7.10
N CYS A 265 -19.46 7.60 7.54
CA CYS A 265 -20.55 7.25 8.44
C CYS A 265 -20.43 8.00 9.78
N ALA A 266 -19.21 8.08 10.34
CA ALA A 266 -18.98 8.84 11.58
C ALA A 266 -19.31 10.33 11.41
N VAL A 267 -18.92 10.94 10.27
CA VAL A 267 -19.21 12.35 9.96
C VAL A 267 -20.72 12.59 9.91
N VAL A 268 -21.49 11.79 9.16
CA VAL A 268 -22.94 12.01 9.04
C VAL A 268 -23.68 11.72 10.34
N MET A 269 -23.23 10.75 11.13
CA MET A 269 -23.77 10.52 12.49
C MET A 269 -23.48 11.69 13.44
N ALA A 270 -22.31 12.33 13.34
CA ALA A 270 -21.99 13.51 14.13
C ALA A 270 -22.84 14.73 13.71
N GLN A 271 -23.16 14.87 12.43
CA GLN A 271 -24.09 15.91 11.96
C GLN A 271 -25.49 15.75 12.53
N ALA A 272 -25.95 14.52 12.77
CA ALA A 272 -27.27 14.24 13.36
C ALA A 272 -27.39 14.60 14.85
N VAL A 273 -26.27 14.81 15.57
CA VAL A 273 -26.28 15.10 17.05
C VAL A 273 -25.63 16.44 17.41
N GLU A 274 -25.26 17.25 16.48
CA GLU A 274 -24.57 18.55 16.59
C GLU A 274 -23.93 18.91 17.94
N GLY A 275 -22.67 19.31 17.94
CA GLY A 275 -21.95 19.82 19.13
C GLY A 275 -21.43 18.73 20.08
N ARG A 276 -21.60 17.45 19.75
CA ARG A 276 -21.07 16.34 20.55
C ARG A 276 -20.19 15.43 19.66
N PRO A 277 -19.01 15.03 20.14
CA PRO A 277 -18.19 14.07 19.41
C PRO A 277 -18.85 12.69 19.39
N VAL A 278 -18.80 12.04 18.23
CA VAL A 278 -19.32 10.68 17.99
C VAL A 278 -18.17 9.77 17.61
N LYS A 279 -17.96 8.71 18.40
CA LYS A 279 -16.94 7.69 18.17
C LYS A 279 -17.56 6.49 17.48
N LEU A 280 -16.97 6.09 16.36
CA LEU A 280 -17.20 4.84 15.68
C LEU A 280 -15.88 4.05 15.69
N ARG A 281 -15.87 2.91 16.36
CA ARG A 281 -14.75 1.97 16.40
C ARG A 281 -15.23 0.61 15.96
N LEU A 282 -14.53 -0.02 15.03
CA LEU A 282 -14.82 -1.40 14.61
C LEU A 282 -14.22 -2.39 15.62
N THR A 283 -14.97 -3.46 15.91
CA THR A 283 -14.40 -4.64 16.57
C THR A 283 -13.54 -5.42 15.56
N ARG A 284 -12.79 -6.40 16.04
CA ARG A 284 -11.99 -7.24 15.14
C ARG A 284 -12.86 -8.02 14.14
N GLU A 285 -14.00 -8.51 14.56
CA GLU A 285 -14.97 -9.20 13.70
C GLU A 285 -15.56 -8.23 12.66
N GLU A 286 -15.85 -6.99 13.07
CA GLU A 286 -16.34 -5.96 12.14
C GLU A 286 -15.26 -5.55 11.10
N GLU A 287 -13.97 -5.62 11.44
CA GLU A 287 -12.87 -5.46 10.47
C GLU A 287 -12.97 -6.49 9.36
N PHE A 288 -13.04 -7.79 9.71
CA PHE A 288 -13.10 -8.88 8.74
C PHE A 288 -14.34 -8.84 7.83
N VAL A 289 -15.44 -8.32 8.33
CA VAL A 289 -16.74 -8.34 7.62
C VAL A 289 -16.99 -7.06 6.84
N GLY A 290 -16.48 -5.93 7.32
CA GLY A 290 -16.95 -4.62 6.89
C GLY A 290 -15.89 -3.68 6.34
N THR A 291 -14.61 -4.08 6.29
CA THR A 291 -13.54 -3.28 5.69
C THR A 291 -13.19 -3.78 4.29
N SER A 292 -12.26 -3.09 3.64
CA SER A 292 -11.73 -3.52 2.35
C SER A 292 -10.72 -4.65 2.51
N VAL A 293 -10.62 -5.50 1.49
CA VAL A 293 -9.73 -6.67 1.46
C VAL A 293 -8.81 -6.61 0.25
N ARG A 294 -7.71 -7.41 0.25
CA ARG A 294 -6.99 -7.70 -0.99
C ARG A 294 -7.95 -8.33 -1.99
N GLN A 295 -7.93 -7.89 -3.22
CA GLN A 295 -8.74 -8.47 -4.28
C GLN A 295 -8.39 -9.94 -4.50
N SER A 296 -9.39 -10.76 -4.76
CA SER A 296 -9.16 -12.06 -5.37
C SER A 296 -8.68 -11.89 -6.80
N LEU A 297 -7.95 -12.85 -7.32
CA LEU A 297 -7.57 -12.88 -8.73
C LEU A 297 -7.79 -14.28 -9.33
N VAL A 298 -8.33 -14.31 -10.54
CA VAL A 298 -8.18 -15.42 -11.47
C VAL A 298 -7.33 -14.95 -12.64
N SER A 299 -6.21 -15.60 -12.87
CA SER A 299 -5.33 -15.27 -14.00
C SER A 299 -5.23 -16.44 -14.97
N GLU A 300 -5.28 -16.14 -16.27
CA GLU A 300 -5.00 -17.05 -17.37
C GLU A 300 -3.70 -16.55 -18.02
N ILE A 301 -2.67 -17.40 -18.05
CA ILE A 301 -1.32 -17.03 -18.42
C ILE A 301 -0.80 -18.01 -19.47
N LYS A 302 -0.31 -17.49 -20.59
CA LYS A 302 0.37 -18.26 -21.63
C LYS A 302 1.67 -17.56 -21.97
N VAL A 303 2.78 -18.29 -21.90
CA VAL A 303 4.13 -17.76 -22.14
C VAL A 303 4.91 -18.74 -23.00
N GLY A 304 5.69 -18.21 -23.95
CA GLY A 304 6.55 -18.99 -24.83
C GLY A 304 7.97 -18.47 -24.90
N CYS A 305 8.93 -19.40 -25.05
CA CYS A 305 10.34 -19.11 -25.25
C CYS A 305 10.92 -19.91 -26.41
N ASP A 306 12.05 -19.44 -26.93
CA ASP A 306 12.83 -20.19 -27.93
C ASP A 306 13.62 -21.35 -27.29
N LYS A 307 14.35 -22.10 -28.13
CA LYS A 307 15.19 -23.23 -27.70
C LYS A 307 16.31 -22.86 -26.71
N ASP A 308 16.73 -21.60 -26.72
CA ASP A 308 17.80 -21.08 -25.88
C ASP A 308 17.21 -20.44 -24.58
N GLY A 309 15.90 -20.50 -24.42
CA GLY A 309 15.15 -19.97 -23.25
C GLY A 309 14.93 -18.47 -23.28
N THR A 310 15.02 -17.80 -24.42
CA THR A 310 14.66 -16.40 -24.57
C THR A 310 13.15 -16.26 -24.69
N LEU A 311 12.53 -15.42 -23.89
CA LEU A 311 11.09 -15.16 -23.95
C LEU A 311 10.71 -14.48 -25.27
N LEU A 312 9.68 -15.00 -25.94
CA LEU A 312 9.21 -14.49 -27.23
C LEU A 312 7.81 -13.87 -27.14
N GLY A 313 6.95 -14.41 -26.29
CA GLY A 313 5.58 -13.90 -26.20
C GLY A 313 4.86 -14.25 -24.92
N MET A 314 3.90 -13.37 -24.54
CA MET A 314 2.97 -13.56 -23.42
C MET A 314 1.55 -13.18 -23.83
N GLU A 315 0.59 -14.04 -23.47
CA GLU A 315 -0.85 -13.73 -23.52
C GLU A 315 -1.44 -13.92 -22.12
N LEU A 316 -2.07 -12.86 -21.59
CA LEU A 316 -2.44 -12.76 -20.19
C LEU A 316 -3.88 -12.24 -20.06
N THR A 317 -4.67 -12.86 -19.20
CA THR A 317 -5.97 -12.31 -18.79
C THR A 317 -6.08 -12.36 -17.28
N TYR A 318 -6.36 -11.20 -16.68
CA TYR A 318 -6.50 -11.02 -15.24
C TYR A 318 -7.93 -10.63 -14.90
N TYR A 319 -8.60 -11.41 -14.08
CA TYR A 319 -9.93 -11.13 -13.53
C TYR A 319 -9.81 -10.81 -12.05
N PHE A 320 -9.66 -9.53 -11.72
CA PHE A 320 -9.63 -9.07 -10.34
C PHE A 320 -11.06 -9.01 -9.79
N GLY A 321 -11.33 -9.65 -8.64
CA GLY A 321 -12.58 -9.54 -7.92
C GLY A 321 -12.64 -8.21 -7.17
N GLY A 322 -13.23 -7.18 -7.78
CA GLY A 322 -13.32 -5.83 -7.23
C GLY A 322 -14.23 -5.73 -5.99
N GLY A 323 -15.00 -6.79 -5.68
CA GLY A 323 -16.00 -6.75 -4.63
C GLY A 323 -17.22 -5.92 -5.02
N ALA A 324 -18.00 -5.53 -4.03
CA ALA A 324 -19.29 -4.88 -4.26
C ALA A 324 -19.20 -3.43 -4.74
N TYR A 325 -18.10 -2.77 -4.52
CA TYR A 325 -17.84 -1.37 -4.87
C TYR A 325 -16.38 -1.15 -5.19
N ASN A 326 -16.08 -0.10 -5.95
CA ASN A 326 -14.72 0.29 -6.22
C ASN A 326 -14.19 1.29 -5.19
N ASP A 327 -12.98 1.04 -4.73
CA ASP A 327 -12.13 1.97 -4.01
C ASP A 327 -10.85 2.15 -4.83
N TYR A 328 -9.80 1.39 -4.53
CA TYR A 328 -8.60 1.32 -5.37
C TYR A 328 -8.65 0.21 -6.43
N GLY A 329 -9.65 -0.67 -6.40
CA GLY A 329 -9.72 -1.88 -7.21
C GLY A 329 -9.48 -1.68 -8.70
N VAL A 330 -10.12 -0.68 -9.30
CA VAL A 330 -9.92 -0.33 -10.72
C VAL A 330 -8.48 0.09 -11.04
N ASN A 331 -7.84 0.86 -10.16
CA ASN A 331 -6.45 1.26 -10.36
C ASN A 331 -5.45 0.13 -10.06
N ILE A 332 -5.81 -0.86 -9.25
CA ILE A 332 -5.02 -2.09 -9.06
C ILE A 332 -5.00 -2.90 -10.35
N ALA A 333 -6.16 -3.12 -10.98
CA ALA A 333 -6.24 -3.81 -12.26
C ALA A 333 -5.44 -3.08 -13.34
N ARG A 334 -5.53 -1.74 -13.40
CA ARG A 334 -4.72 -0.91 -14.29
C ARG A 334 -3.22 -1.06 -14.00
N ALA A 335 -2.79 -1.03 -12.73
CA ALA A 335 -1.39 -1.18 -12.33
C ALA A 335 -0.84 -2.57 -12.68
N ALA A 336 -1.63 -3.61 -12.44
CA ALA A 336 -1.33 -4.98 -12.87
C ALA A 336 -1.19 -5.07 -14.40
N GLY A 337 -2.05 -4.37 -15.14
CA GLY A 337 -2.02 -4.36 -16.60
C GLY A 337 -0.73 -3.77 -17.16
N TYR A 338 -0.32 -2.56 -16.79
CA TYR A 338 0.92 -1.97 -17.31
C TYR A 338 2.20 -2.60 -16.73
N SER A 339 2.07 -3.50 -15.77
CA SER A 339 3.17 -4.28 -15.18
C SER A 339 3.06 -5.78 -15.46
N CYS A 340 2.23 -6.18 -16.41
CA CYS A 340 1.73 -7.55 -16.57
C CYS A 340 2.81 -8.61 -16.86
N THR A 341 3.93 -8.22 -17.45
CA THR A 341 5.05 -9.14 -17.75
C THR A 341 5.87 -9.51 -16.52
N GLY A 342 5.64 -8.86 -15.35
CA GLY A 342 6.68 -8.89 -14.32
C GLY A 342 7.97 -8.24 -14.84
N PRO A 343 9.10 -8.38 -14.17
CA PRO A 343 10.36 -7.76 -14.55
C PRO A 343 11.07 -8.53 -15.69
N TYR A 344 10.31 -8.94 -16.71
CA TYR A 344 10.84 -9.69 -17.86
C TYR A 344 10.77 -8.87 -19.15
N ASP A 345 11.81 -8.96 -19.94
CA ASP A 345 11.84 -8.40 -21.30
C ASP A 345 11.14 -9.35 -22.26
N VAL A 346 10.01 -8.92 -22.81
CA VAL A 346 9.18 -9.70 -23.71
C VAL A 346 8.78 -8.86 -24.91
N PRO A 347 9.12 -9.28 -26.13
CA PRO A 347 8.86 -8.49 -27.33
C PRO A 347 7.39 -8.49 -27.77
N ASN A 348 6.63 -9.57 -27.51
CA ASN A 348 5.24 -9.70 -27.96
C ASN A 348 4.32 -9.96 -26.78
N VAL A 349 3.42 -9.02 -26.48
CA VAL A 349 2.53 -9.09 -25.31
C VAL A 349 1.11 -8.67 -25.65
N LYS A 350 0.15 -9.52 -25.25
CA LYS A 350 -1.28 -9.22 -25.24
C LYS A 350 -1.79 -9.49 -23.83
N ALA A 351 -2.28 -8.44 -23.16
CA ALA A 351 -2.85 -8.58 -21.83
C ALA A 351 -4.16 -7.78 -21.71
N ASP A 352 -5.13 -8.39 -21.03
CA ASP A 352 -6.38 -7.78 -20.60
C ASP A 352 -6.49 -7.90 -19.08
N SER A 353 -6.57 -6.76 -18.38
CA SER A 353 -6.64 -6.70 -16.93
C SER A 353 -7.96 -6.07 -16.51
N LEU A 354 -8.86 -6.90 -16.00
CA LEU A 354 -10.23 -6.54 -15.67
C LEU A 354 -10.42 -6.40 -14.15
N CYS A 355 -11.10 -5.35 -13.72
CA CYS A 355 -11.69 -5.27 -12.39
C CYS A 355 -13.18 -5.57 -12.51
N VAL A 356 -13.66 -6.56 -11.78
CA VAL A 356 -15.03 -7.08 -11.93
C VAL A 356 -15.76 -7.01 -10.60
N TYR A 357 -16.95 -6.41 -10.60
CA TYR A 357 -17.82 -6.40 -9.42
C TYR A 357 -18.23 -7.80 -9.01
N THR A 358 -18.22 -8.08 -7.72
CA THR A 358 -18.69 -9.32 -7.10
C THR A 358 -19.42 -9.02 -5.79
N ASN A 359 -20.22 -9.95 -5.28
CA ASN A 359 -20.94 -9.76 -3.99
C ASN A 359 -20.05 -10.06 -2.76
N HIS A 360 -18.74 -9.86 -2.87
CA HIS A 360 -17.80 -9.90 -1.78
C HIS A 360 -17.56 -8.51 -1.16
N PRO A 361 -16.91 -8.39 0.02
CA PRO A 361 -16.41 -7.12 0.53
C PRO A 361 -15.57 -6.36 -0.51
N VAL A 362 -15.44 -5.06 -0.33
CA VAL A 362 -14.76 -4.17 -1.28
C VAL A 362 -13.31 -4.61 -1.49
N GLY A 363 -12.95 -4.96 -2.71
CA GLY A 363 -11.58 -5.24 -3.10
C GLY A 363 -10.80 -3.92 -3.26
N SER A 364 -9.70 -3.77 -2.51
CA SER A 364 -8.97 -2.51 -2.45
C SER A 364 -7.47 -2.70 -2.27
N ALA A 365 -6.77 -1.58 -2.02
CA ALA A 365 -5.33 -1.54 -1.85
C ALA A 365 -4.88 -2.43 -0.68
N MET A 366 -3.95 -3.32 -0.94
CA MET A 366 -3.15 -4.00 0.06
C MET A 366 -1.69 -4.02 -0.36
N ARG A 367 -0.77 -4.05 0.60
CA ARG A 367 0.69 -4.08 0.41
C ARG A 367 1.09 -4.86 -0.85
N GLY A 368 1.73 -4.20 -1.82
CA GLY A 368 2.09 -4.76 -3.13
C GLY A 368 1.20 -4.34 -4.31
N PHE A 369 -0.09 -3.97 -4.10
CA PHE A 369 -0.98 -3.31 -5.04
C PHE A 369 -1.09 -4.02 -6.42
N GLY A 370 -1.61 -5.25 -6.43
CA GLY A 370 -1.79 -6.08 -7.63
C GLY A 370 -0.57 -6.92 -8.02
N MET A 371 0.63 -6.55 -7.54
CA MET A 371 1.84 -7.29 -7.89
C MET A 371 1.91 -8.69 -7.26
N PRO A 372 1.60 -8.91 -5.96
CA PRO A 372 1.54 -10.27 -5.42
C PRO A 372 0.59 -11.17 -6.19
N GLU A 373 -0.53 -10.58 -6.63
CA GLU A 373 -1.58 -11.29 -7.35
C GLU A 373 -1.09 -11.79 -8.71
N ILE A 374 -0.47 -10.94 -9.53
CA ILE A 374 -0.01 -11.36 -10.87
C ILE A 374 1.25 -12.22 -10.82
N HIS A 375 2.16 -11.97 -9.87
CA HIS A 375 3.41 -12.75 -9.76
C HIS A 375 3.16 -14.17 -9.28
N TRP A 376 2.04 -14.45 -8.59
CA TRP A 376 1.68 -15.80 -8.15
C TRP A 376 1.71 -16.83 -9.28
N GLY A 377 1.05 -16.56 -10.38
CA GLY A 377 1.04 -17.46 -11.54
C GLY A 377 2.27 -17.31 -12.42
N LEU A 378 2.68 -16.05 -12.66
CA LEU A 378 3.76 -15.73 -13.59
C LEU A 378 5.08 -16.40 -13.21
N GLU A 379 5.49 -16.30 -11.94
CA GLU A 379 6.75 -16.88 -11.48
C GLU A 379 6.77 -18.41 -11.48
N GLN A 380 5.62 -19.04 -11.36
CA GLN A 380 5.50 -20.50 -11.52
C GLN A 380 5.56 -20.92 -12.99
N ILE A 381 5.05 -20.11 -13.92
CA ILE A 381 5.18 -20.34 -15.36
C ILE A 381 6.64 -20.20 -15.80
N MET A 382 7.38 -19.22 -15.27
CA MET A 382 8.81 -19.07 -15.55
C MET A 382 9.61 -20.30 -15.11
N ASP A 383 9.31 -20.84 -13.96
CA ASP A 383 9.91 -22.07 -13.46
C ASP A 383 9.61 -23.28 -14.36
N GLN A 384 8.38 -23.39 -14.87
CA GLN A 384 7.97 -24.46 -15.77
C GLN A 384 8.67 -24.35 -17.15
N LEU A 385 8.89 -23.13 -17.65
CA LEU A 385 9.67 -22.91 -18.88
C LEU A 385 11.12 -23.33 -18.67
N ALA A 386 11.76 -22.88 -17.59
CA ALA A 386 13.12 -23.25 -17.23
C ALA A 386 13.30 -24.78 -17.17
N GLU A 387 12.38 -25.48 -16.47
CA GLU A 387 12.37 -26.94 -16.38
C GLU A 387 12.29 -27.62 -17.76
N LYS A 388 11.35 -27.18 -18.62
CA LYS A 388 11.12 -27.81 -19.94
C LYS A 388 12.27 -27.64 -20.90
N ILE A 389 13.05 -26.56 -20.81
CA ILE A 389 14.26 -26.36 -21.62
C ILE A 389 15.52 -26.88 -20.93
N GLY A 390 15.43 -27.37 -19.69
CA GLY A 390 16.55 -27.90 -18.93
C GLY A 390 17.55 -26.82 -18.45
N MET A 391 17.06 -25.61 -18.15
CA MET A 391 17.83 -24.49 -17.63
C MET A 391 17.57 -24.32 -16.13
N ASP A 392 18.57 -23.89 -15.37
CA ASP A 392 18.39 -23.53 -13.96
C ASP A 392 17.39 -22.36 -13.80
N PRO A 393 16.47 -22.41 -12.84
CA PRO A 393 15.47 -21.35 -12.65
C PRO A 393 16.07 -19.96 -12.38
N ALA A 394 17.20 -19.85 -11.70
CA ALA A 394 17.88 -18.57 -11.47
C ALA A 394 18.57 -18.07 -12.77
N GLU A 395 19.20 -18.97 -13.53
CA GLU A 395 19.80 -18.64 -14.84
C GLU A 395 18.73 -18.19 -15.84
N PHE A 396 17.55 -18.82 -15.86
CA PHE A 396 16.44 -18.43 -16.72
C PHE A 396 15.99 -17.00 -16.43
N ARG A 397 15.90 -16.62 -15.14
CA ARG A 397 15.55 -15.29 -14.70
C ARG A 397 16.62 -14.25 -15.04
N LEU A 398 17.90 -14.57 -14.80
CA LEU A 398 19.05 -13.72 -15.18
C LEU A 398 19.09 -13.45 -16.69
N LYS A 399 18.75 -14.46 -17.51
CA LYS A 399 18.72 -14.32 -18.97
C LYS A 399 17.66 -13.35 -19.45
N ASN A 400 16.46 -13.41 -18.87
CA ASN A 400 15.25 -12.74 -19.36
C ASN A 400 14.85 -11.49 -18.56
N CYS A 401 15.55 -11.15 -17.47
CA CYS A 401 15.17 -9.99 -16.66
C CYS A 401 15.45 -8.67 -17.41
N VAL A 402 14.59 -7.68 -17.14
CA VAL A 402 14.78 -6.31 -17.65
C VAL A 402 16.02 -5.67 -17.07
N ARG A 403 16.63 -4.79 -17.84
CA ARG A 403 17.83 -4.01 -17.52
C ARG A 403 17.56 -2.52 -17.64
N THR A 404 18.46 -1.71 -17.13
CA THR A 404 18.45 -0.26 -17.35
C THR A 404 18.38 0.05 -18.85
N ASP A 405 17.52 1.01 -19.23
CA ASP A 405 17.24 1.48 -20.59
C ASP A 405 16.47 0.51 -21.51
N ASP A 406 16.14 -0.70 -21.08
CA ASP A 406 15.24 -1.59 -21.83
C ASP A 406 13.87 -0.95 -22.03
N GLU A 407 13.24 -1.18 -23.18
CA GLU A 407 11.88 -0.79 -23.45
C GLU A 407 10.91 -1.83 -22.88
N ILE A 408 10.30 -1.51 -21.75
CA ILE A 408 9.38 -2.40 -21.07
C ILE A 408 8.01 -2.49 -21.77
N VAL A 409 7.14 -3.32 -21.21
CA VAL A 409 5.84 -3.69 -21.81
C VAL A 409 4.92 -2.50 -22.13
N SER A 410 5.02 -1.39 -21.41
CA SER A 410 4.22 -0.17 -21.64
C SER A 410 4.86 0.82 -22.63
N GLY A 411 6.00 0.50 -23.26
CA GLY A 411 6.76 1.40 -24.13
C GLY A 411 7.67 2.40 -23.39
N MET A 412 7.65 2.38 -22.06
CA MET A 412 8.54 3.19 -21.21
C MET A 412 9.95 2.59 -21.21
N LYS A 413 10.98 3.43 -21.19
CA LYS A 413 12.35 2.97 -20.89
C LYS A 413 12.55 2.76 -19.40
N MET A 414 13.16 1.63 -19.04
CA MET A 414 13.46 1.30 -17.65
C MET A 414 14.44 2.32 -17.06
N THR A 415 14.11 2.81 -15.88
CA THR A 415 15.00 3.66 -15.06
C THR A 415 16.19 2.84 -14.54
N PRO A 416 17.27 3.47 -14.03
CA PRO A 416 18.41 2.72 -13.50
C PRO A 416 17.98 1.68 -12.46
N ILE A 417 18.39 0.43 -12.67
CA ILE A 417 18.16 -0.74 -11.79
C ILE A 417 19.31 -1.73 -11.89
N ASP A 418 19.44 -2.58 -10.87
CA ASP A 418 20.32 -3.75 -10.90
C ASP A 418 19.59 -4.98 -10.30
N LEU A 419 18.73 -5.60 -11.12
CA LEU A 419 18.00 -6.81 -10.75
C LEU A 419 18.90 -8.04 -10.75
N GLU A 420 19.92 -8.08 -11.62
CA GLU A 420 20.89 -9.17 -11.70
C GLU A 420 21.62 -9.33 -10.36
N ALA A 421 22.11 -8.23 -9.78
CA ALA A 421 22.74 -8.25 -8.45
C ALA A 421 21.77 -8.71 -7.35
N CYS A 422 20.47 -8.38 -7.45
CA CYS A 422 19.47 -8.88 -6.51
C CYS A 422 19.32 -10.41 -6.59
N ILE A 423 19.25 -10.98 -7.80
CA ILE A 423 19.16 -12.44 -8.04
C ILE A 423 20.42 -13.14 -7.50
N GLU A 424 21.61 -12.61 -7.81
CA GLU A 424 22.88 -13.16 -7.35
C GLU A 424 22.98 -13.17 -5.82
N LYS A 425 22.59 -12.07 -5.14
CA LYS A 425 22.63 -11.96 -3.67
C LYS A 425 21.73 -12.99 -3.00
N VAL A 426 20.49 -13.18 -3.46
CA VAL A 426 19.59 -14.17 -2.83
C VAL A 426 20.05 -15.60 -3.11
N SER A 427 20.58 -15.89 -4.29
CA SER A 427 21.15 -17.20 -4.64
C SER A 427 22.36 -17.56 -3.78
N GLN A 428 23.25 -16.59 -3.53
CA GLN A 428 24.37 -16.77 -2.63
C GLN A 428 23.92 -16.99 -1.17
N ALA A 429 22.93 -16.20 -0.70
CA ALA A 429 22.48 -16.25 0.70
C ALA A 429 21.84 -17.58 1.11
N ILE A 430 21.16 -18.28 0.17
CA ILE A 430 20.59 -19.61 0.43
C ILE A 430 21.48 -20.76 -0.09
N GLU A 431 22.68 -20.45 -0.54
CA GLU A 431 23.59 -21.45 -1.14
C GLU A 431 22.86 -22.25 -2.26
N TRP A 432 22.35 -21.54 -3.30
CA TRP A 432 21.39 -22.06 -4.30
C TRP A 432 21.82 -23.39 -4.92
N GLU A 433 23.07 -23.53 -5.32
CA GLU A 433 23.60 -24.74 -5.97
C GLU A 433 23.86 -25.93 -5.02
N LYS A 434 23.81 -25.69 -3.70
CA LYS A 434 24.13 -26.70 -2.71
C LYS A 434 22.91 -27.55 -2.38
N GLU A 435 22.98 -28.85 -2.63
CA GLU A 435 21.98 -29.79 -2.14
C GLU A 435 22.05 -29.89 -0.60
N GLU A 436 20.93 -29.67 0.04
CA GLU A 436 20.79 -29.80 1.48
C GLU A 436 19.94 -31.03 1.83
N LYS A 437 20.37 -31.77 2.83
CA LYS A 437 19.63 -32.97 3.30
C LYS A 437 18.44 -32.53 4.16
N PRO A 438 17.29 -33.23 4.04
CA PRO A 438 16.15 -32.97 4.91
C PRO A 438 16.48 -33.31 6.37
N THR A 439 15.82 -32.63 7.30
CA THR A 439 16.05 -32.79 8.76
C THR A 439 15.51 -34.10 9.31
N ALA A 440 14.59 -34.78 8.60
CA ALA A 440 14.00 -36.06 8.98
C ALA A 440 13.72 -36.93 7.74
N PRO A 441 13.65 -38.28 7.89
CA PRO A 441 13.43 -39.20 6.77
C PRO A 441 12.08 -39.05 6.07
N ASN A 442 11.05 -38.56 6.77
CA ASN A 442 9.71 -38.29 6.25
C ASN A 442 9.56 -36.89 5.64
N LYS A 443 10.65 -36.13 5.53
CA LYS A 443 10.65 -34.80 4.94
C LYS A 443 11.39 -34.76 3.61
N LYS A 444 11.00 -33.83 2.75
CA LYS A 444 11.72 -33.43 1.53
C LYS A 444 12.05 -31.95 1.60
N ARG A 445 13.23 -31.59 1.14
CA ARG A 445 13.70 -30.20 1.12
C ARG A 445 13.78 -29.69 -0.31
N GLY A 446 13.43 -28.43 -0.50
CA GLY A 446 13.49 -27.79 -1.80
C GLY A 446 13.73 -26.29 -1.69
N LYS A 447 14.25 -25.72 -2.77
CA LYS A 447 14.53 -24.30 -2.94
C LYS A 447 13.71 -23.73 -4.09
N GLY A 448 13.24 -22.49 -3.94
CA GLY A 448 12.52 -21.77 -4.97
C GLY A 448 12.95 -20.31 -5.04
N ILE A 449 12.94 -19.74 -6.22
CA ILE A 449 13.29 -18.36 -6.48
C ILE A 449 12.17 -17.66 -7.24
N ALA A 450 11.99 -16.38 -6.98
CA ALA A 450 11.07 -15.51 -7.71
C ALA A 450 11.63 -14.09 -7.75
N ILE A 451 11.34 -13.37 -8.84
CA ILE A 451 11.73 -11.97 -9.02
C ILE A 451 10.49 -11.07 -9.11
N MET A 452 10.68 -9.78 -8.92
CA MET A 452 9.57 -8.85 -8.96
C MET A 452 9.98 -7.46 -9.39
N TRP A 453 8.99 -6.73 -9.86
CA TRP A 453 9.03 -5.29 -9.91
C TRP A 453 7.76 -4.67 -9.31
N LYS A 454 7.84 -3.42 -8.93
CA LYS A 454 6.68 -2.65 -8.48
C LYS A 454 6.96 -1.16 -8.65
N ALA A 455 6.00 -0.45 -9.21
CA ALA A 455 6.06 1.00 -9.33
C ALA A 455 5.13 1.68 -8.32
N PRO A 456 5.40 2.93 -7.90
CA PRO A 456 4.41 3.76 -7.26
C PRO A 456 3.22 3.98 -8.20
N ALA A 457 2.12 3.22 -7.99
CA ALA A 457 0.88 3.34 -8.77
C ALA A 457 0.08 4.55 -8.26
N MET A 458 0.09 5.64 -9.00
CA MET A 458 -0.52 6.89 -8.60
C MET A 458 -1.18 7.60 -9.79
N PRO A 459 -2.17 8.49 -9.52
CA PRO A 459 -2.72 9.35 -10.56
C PRO A 459 -1.62 10.30 -11.08
N PRO A 460 -1.84 10.95 -12.21
CA PRO A 460 -0.96 12.01 -12.68
C PRO A 460 -0.77 13.10 -11.61
N ASN A 461 0.48 13.50 -11.38
CA ASN A 461 0.87 14.65 -10.56
C ASN A 461 0.45 14.62 -9.06
N PRO A 462 0.65 13.53 -8.32
CA PRO A 462 0.45 13.53 -6.87
C PRO A 462 1.60 14.30 -6.19
N GLY A 463 1.28 15.40 -5.52
CA GLY A 463 2.26 16.27 -4.88
C GLY A 463 2.56 15.90 -3.43
N SER A 464 3.74 16.30 -2.98
CA SER A 464 4.18 16.36 -1.58
C SER A 464 4.69 17.75 -1.25
N ALA A 465 4.45 18.25 -0.04
CA ALA A 465 4.98 19.50 0.45
C ALA A 465 5.57 19.33 1.85
N ALA A 466 6.52 20.19 2.21
CA ALA A 466 7.12 20.23 3.53
C ALA A 466 7.44 21.67 3.95
N VAL A 467 7.51 21.90 5.26
CA VAL A 467 7.97 23.15 5.86
C VAL A 467 9.00 22.82 6.94
N VAL A 468 10.08 23.60 6.96
CA VAL A 468 11.13 23.53 7.97
C VAL A 468 11.13 24.86 8.74
N ARG A 469 11.04 24.80 10.07
CA ARG A 469 11.09 25.98 10.94
C ARG A 469 12.11 25.81 12.04
N PHE A 470 12.90 26.85 12.26
CA PHE A 470 13.81 26.91 13.40
C PHE A 470 13.09 27.47 14.64
N ASN A 471 13.51 27.01 15.80
CA ASN A 471 13.18 27.58 17.11
C ASN A 471 14.36 28.52 17.56
N GLU A 472 14.15 29.21 18.67
CA GLU A 472 15.09 30.20 19.22
C GLU A 472 16.45 29.58 19.60
N ASP A 473 16.47 28.30 19.94
CA ASP A 473 17.68 27.54 20.30
C ASP A 473 18.29 26.78 19.11
N ALA A 474 17.87 27.11 17.89
CA ALA A 474 18.20 26.44 16.64
C ALA A 474 17.79 24.97 16.54
N THR A 475 16.89 24.45 17.40
CA THR A 475 16.23 23.23 17.13
C THR A 475 15.23 23.39 15.97
N VAL A 476 14.92 22.31 15.26
CA VAL A 476 14.20 22.35 13.99
C VAL A 476 12.89 21.55 14.09
N ASN A 477 11.80 22.17 13.64
CA ASN A 477 10.54 21.49 13.41
C ASN A 477 10.35 21.26 11.91
N VAL A 478 10.14 20.00 11.53
CA VAL A 478 9.81 19.58 10.17
C VAL A 478 8.33 19.24 10.13
N GLU A 479 7.59 19.94 9.29
CA GLU A 479 6.17 19.69 9.04
C GLU A 479 6.01 18.96 7.70
N VAL A 480 5.32 17.84 7.74
CA VAL A 480 5.02 17.00 6.56
C VAL A 480 3.55 16.60 6.55
N GLY A 481 3.05 16.14 5.41
CA GLY A 481 1.69 15.60 5.30
C GLY A 481 1.62 14.07 5.21
N GLY A 482 2.77 13.40 5.11
CA GLY A 482 2.88 11.94 5.03
C GLY A 482 2.74 11.29 6.40
N GLN A 483 1.90 10.25 6.51
CA GLN A 483 1.54 9.59 7.77
C GLN A 483 2.56 8.52 8.18
N GLU A 484 2.87 8.46 9.48
CA GLU A 484 3.63 7.39 10.12
C GLU A 484 2.70 6.23 10.49
N LEU A 485 2.95 5.05 9.90
CA LEU A 485 2.17 3.82 10.08
C LEU A 485 2.95 2.71 10.81
N GLY A 486 4.19 3.00 11.21
CA GLY A 486 5.15 2.03 11.71
C GLY A 486 6.41 1.87 10.84
N GLN A 487 6.40 2.41 9.61
CA GLN A 487 7.48 2.26 8.63
C GLN A 487 8.71 3.14 8.89
N GLY A 488 8.61 4.18 9.75
CA GLY A 488 9.71 5.07 10.08
C GLY A 488 9.83 6.30 9.18
N ALA A 489 8.75 6.74 8.55
CA ALA A 489 8.74 7.89 7.64
C ALA A 489 9.19 9.19 8.33
N PHE A 490 8.81 9.43 9.59
CA PHE A 490 9.24 10.60 10.35
C PHE A 490 10.74 10.57 10.65
N THR A 491 11.30 9.41 10.94
CA THR A 491 12.74 9.24 11.12
C THR A 491 13.51 9.59 9.85
N VAL A 492 13.05 9.10 8.69
CA VAL A 492 13.64 9.41 7.39
C VAL A 492 13.54 10.91 7.08
N ALA A 493 12.41 11.55 7.34
CA ALA A 493 12.22 12.98 7.15
C ALA A 493 13.17 13.82 8.03
N ALA A 494 13.30 13.45 9.31
CA ALA A 494 14.25 14.12 10.23
C ALA A 494 15.71 13.96 9.78
N GLN A 495 16.08 12.75 9.31
CA GLN A 495 17.42 12.44 8.82
C GLN A 495 17.77 13.24 7.56
N ILE A 496 16.85 13.35 6.61
CA ILE A 496 17.00 14.16 5.38
C ILE A 496 17.14 15.66 5.74
N ALA A 497 16.30 16.16 6.64
CA ALA A 497 16.35 17.56 7.06
C ALA A 497 17.67 17.90 7.79
N ALA A 498 18.09 17.05 8.72
CA ALA A 498 19.34 17.25 9.47
C ALA A 498 20.57 17.28 8.55
N GLU A 499 20.66 16.34 7.59
CA GLU A 499 21.75 16.30 6.60
C GLU A 499 21.81 17.59 5.76
N MET A 500 20.66 18.02 5.22
CA MET A 500 20.61 19.21 4.36
C MET A 500 20.91 20.50 5.09
N LEU A 501 20.44 20.61 6.34
CA LEU A 501 20.66 21.79 7.18
C LEU A 501 22.06 21.85 7.80
N GLY A 502 22.77 20.71 7.91
CA GLY A 502 24.02 20.59 8.61
C GLY A 502 23.89 20.76 10.14
N VAL A 503 22.79 20.25 10.72
CA VAL A 503 22.49 20.26 12.14
C VAL A 503 22.52 18.85 12.73
N PRO A 504 22.72 18.68 14.06
CA PRO A 504 22.64 17.39 14.72
C PRO A 504 21.26 16.76 14.52
N TYR A 505 21.20 15.44 14.25
CA TYR A 505 19.94 14.72 14.07
C TYR A 505 18.98 14.88 15.25
N GLU A 506 19.49 14.86 16.47
CA GLU A 506 18.73 14.98 17.71
C GLU A 506 18.06 16.36 17.88
N SER A 507 18.50 17.37 17.14
CA SER A 507 17.89 18.71 17.15
C SER A 507 16.67 18.82 16.24
N VAL A 508 16.35 17.77 15.44
CA VAL A 508 15.26 17.79 14.48
C VAL A 508 14.07 17.00 14.99
N THR A 509 12.90 17.61 14.99
CA THR A 509 11.62 16.99 15.36
C THR A 509 10.64 17.06 14.19
N VAL A 510 9.92 15.98 13.92
CA VAL A 510 8.82 15.96 12.95
C VAL A 510 7.50 16.18 13.68
N SER A 511 6.73 17.16 13.23
CA SER A 511 5.47 17.55 13.87
C SER A 511 4.35 16.55 13.63
N TYR A 512 3.67 16.12 14.71
CA TYR A 512 2.43 15.33 14.66
C TYR A 512 1.50 15.74 15.82
N PRO A 513 0.18 15.44 15.79
CA PRO A 513 -0.56 14.69 14.75
C PRO A 513 -0.62 15.46 13.43
N LEU A 514 -0.80 14.70 12.33
CA LEU A 514 -1.10 15.33 11.05
C LEU A 514 -2.49 15.96 11.08
N ASP A 515 -2.60 17.13 10.49
CA ASP A 515 -3.81 17.95 10.55
C ASP A 515 -3.99 18.69 9.23
N THR A 516 -5.03 18.35 8.49
CA THR A 516 -5.28 18.92 7.17
C THR A 516 -5.50 20.44 7.16
N LYS A 517 -5.62 21.06 8.34
CA LYS A 517 -5.70 22.52 8.49
C LYS A 517 -4.33 23.19 8.54
N TYR A 518 -3.32 22.51 9.07
CA TYR A 518 -2.02 23.10 9.36
C TYR A 518 -0.84 22.39 8.66
N SER A 519 -0.92 21.05 8.54
CA SER A 519 0.16 20.29 7.88
C SER A 519 0.24 20.60 6.39
N PRO A 520 1.43 20.61 5.79
CA PRO A 520 1.60 20.69 4.35
C PRO A 520 0.88 19.55 3.62
N TYR A 521 0.54 19.79 2.36
CA TYR A 521 -0.19 18.81 1.57
C TYR A 521 0.66 17.57 1.27
N GLU A 522 0.06 16.40 1.43
CA GLU A 522 0.54 15.12 0.93
C GLU A 522 -0.64 14.37 0.33
N TRP A 523 -0.45 13.79 -0.85
CA TRP A 523 -1.54 13.03 -1.45
C TRP A 523 -1.95 11.85 -0.56
N GLN A 524 -1.04 10.92 -0.29
CA GLN A 524 -1.31 9.73 0.55
C GLN A 524 -0.01 9.04 0.96
N THR A 525 -0.02 8.31 2.08
CA THR A 525 1.00 7.34 2.47
C THR A 525 0.67 5.97 1.87
N VAL A 526 1.00 5.78 0.61
CA VAL A 526 0.75 4.56 -0.17
C VAL A 526 1.87 4.33 -1.18
N ALA A 527 1.86 3.20 -1.85
CA ALA A 527 2.67 2.90 -3.04
C ALA A 527 4.19 2.98 -2.80
N SER A 528 4.66 2.86 -1.57
CA SER A 528 6.09 3.00 -1.19
C SER A 528 6.71 4.32 -1.66
N ARG A 529 5.94 5.42 -1.71
CA ARG A 529 6.38 6.67 -2.34
C ARG A 529 7.03 7.68 -1.40
N LEU A 530 6.78 7.62 -0.08
CA LEU A 530 7.12 8.73 0.82
C LEU A 530 8.61 9.07 0.86
N THR A 531 9.51 8.09 0.94
CA THR A 531 10.95 8.35 0.93
C THR A 531 11.36 9.14 -0.32
N TRP A 532 10.79 8.78 -1.48
CA TRP A 532 11.02 9.48 -2.73
C TRP A 532 10.30 10.83 -2.78
N SER A 533 8.98 10.89 -2.59
CA SER A 533 8.19 12.11 -2.81
C SER A 533 8.27 13.10 -1.65
N MET A 534 7.94 12.68 -0.42
CA MET A 534 8.03 13.51 0.76
C MET A 534 9.50 13.83 1.09
N GLY A 535 10.42 12.87 0.89
CA GLY A 535 11.84 13.07 1.08
C GLY A 535 12.41 14.19 0.22
N ASN A 536 12.00 14.29 -1.05
CA ASN A 536 12.36 15.42 -1.92
C ASN A 536 11.75 16.74 -1.45
N ALA A 537 10.49 16.74 -0.99
CA ALA A 537 9.87 17.95 -0.45
C ALA A 537 10.58 18.46 0.81
N VAL A 538 10.96 17.54 1.71
CA VAL A 538 11.74 17.86 2.92
C VAL A 538 13.14 18.38 2.55
N LYS A 539 13.82 17.71 1.60
CA LYS A 539 15.11 18.15 1.09
C LYS A 539 15.03 19.57 0.53
N ALA A 540 14.03 19.86 -0.30
CA ALA A 540 13.83 21.20 -0.87
C ALA A 540 13.50 22.25 0.21
N ALA A 541 12.69 21.91 1.22
CA ALA A 541 12.39 22.82 2.33
C ALA A 541 13.64 23.14 3.18
N ALA A 542 14.45 22.11 3.46
CA ALA A 542 15.70 22.28 4.19
C ALA A 542 16.73 23.08 3.38
N GLU A 543 16.80 22.87 2.06
CA GLU A 543 17.65 23.66 1.16
C GLU A 543 17.25 25.14 1.11
N ASP A 544 15.93 25.44 1.04
CA ASP A 544 15.44 26.82 1.12
C ASP A 544 15.81 27.49 2.44
N ALA A 545 15.61 26.78 3.59
CA ALA A 545 16.02 27.30 4.90
C ALA A 545 17.54 27.51 4.99
N ARG A 546 18.34 26.56 4.50
CA ARG A 546 19.81 26.66 4.44
C ARG A 546 20.24 27.85 3.61
N THR A 547 19.64 28.09 2.45
CA THR A 547 19.94 29.23 1.59
C THR A 547 19.70 30.56 2.32
N GLN A 548 18.56 30.72 2.99
CA GLN A 548 18.25 31.92 3.79
C GLN A 548 19.31 32.20 4.87
N ILE A 549 19.80 31.16 5.55
CA ILE A 549 20.85 31.25 6.54
C ILE A 549 22.18 31.74 5.91
N LEU A 550 22.59 31.05 4.84
CA LEU A 550 23.87 31.34 4.19
C LEU A 550 23.87 32.72 3.53
N GLU A 551 22.76 33.13 2.88
CA GLU A 551 22.62 34.51 2.34
C GLU A 551 22.74 35.57 3.44
N THR A 552 22.11 35.34 4.60
CA THR A 552 22.17 36.26 5.72
C THR A 552 23.60 36.42 6.25
N VAL A 553 24.34 35.31 6.37
CA VAL A 553 25.74 35.32 6.86
C VAL A 553 26.71 35.86 5.80
N ALA A 554 26.53 35.50 4.54
CA ALA A 554 27.32 35.98 3.41
C ALA A 554 27.30 37.51 3.34
N ASP A 555 26.09 38.09 3.40
CA ASP A 555 25.91 39.54 3.44
C ASP A 555 26.49 40.18 4.70
N HIS A 556 26.37 39.52 5.87
CA HIS A 556 26.92 40.06 7.12
C HIS A 556 28.46 40.05 7.14
N TRP A 557 29.07 39.06 6.46
CA TRP A 557 30.54 38.92 6.43
C TRP A 557 31.20 39.54 5.18
N ASP A 558 30.42 40.02 4.21
CA ASP A 558 30.89 40.45 2.88
C ASP A 558 31.66 39.31 2.17
N GLU A 559 31.04 38.10 2.15
CA GLU A 559 31.61 36.89 1.56
C GLU A 559 30.64 36.28 0.57
N GLU A 560 31.14 35.42 -0.34
CA GLU A 560 30.29 34.66 -1.26
C GLU A 560 29.68 33.46 -0.52
N ILE A 561 28.42 33.06 -0.91
CA ILE A 561 27.73 31.90 -0.33
C ILE A 561 28.56 30.61 -0.49
N ASP A 562 29.28 30.48 -1.61
CA ASP A 562 30.09 29.30 -1.93
C ASP A 562 31.31 29.16 -0.99
N ASP A 563 31.70 30.22 -0.29
CA ASP A 563 32.78 30.22 0.73
C ASP A 563 32.25 29.71 2.08
N LEU A 564 30.94 29.48 2.23
CA LEU A 564 30.28 29.14 3.49
C LEU A 564 29.73 27.71 3.51
N THR A 565 29.70 27.13 4.71
CA THR A 565 28.99 25.89 4.96
C THR A 565 28.32 25.90 6.33
N ILE A 566 27.33 25.02 6.54
CA ILE A 566 26.77 24.77 7.88
C ILE A 566 27.21 23.39 8.32
N LYS A 567 27.79 23.31 9.52
CA LYS A 567 28.20 22.05 10.14
C LYS A 567 27.91 22.11 11.65
N ASP A 568 27.25 21.04 12.14
CA ASP A 568 26.91 20.88 13.56
C ASP A 568 26.19 22.10 14.17
N GLY A 569 25.34 22.79 13.39
CA GLY A 569 24.58 23.96 13.81
C GLY A 569 25.35 25.24 13.83
N VAL A 570 26.50 25.32 13.15
CA VAL A 570 27.34 26.50 13.02
C VAL A 570 27.64 26.79 11.55
N VAL A 571 27.44 28.02 11.10
CA VAL A 571 27.95 28.49 9.81
C VAL A 571 29.44 28.74 9.91
N LEU A 572 30.21 28.17 8.99
CA LEU A 572 31.67 28.25 8.90
C LEU A 572 32.07 28.90 7.58
N SER A 573 33.04 29.83 7.60
CA SER A 573 33.70 30.37 6.41
C SER A 573 35.00 29.62 6.13
N PHE A 574 35.16 29.11 4.91
CA PHE A 574 36.43 28.54 4.44
C PHE A 574 37.46 29.62 4.10
N LYS A 575 37.03 30.90 3.97
CA LYS A 575 37.87 32.02 3.57
C LYS A 575 38.43 32.79 4.74
N SER A 576 37.61 33.11 5.75
CA SER A 576 37.97 33.96 6.86
C SER A 576 38.13 33.25 8.21
N GLU A 577 37.84 31.95 8.27
CA GLU A 577 37.83 31.14 9.50
C GLU A 577 36.82 31.65 10.55
N ARG A 578 35.80 32.44 10.13
CA ARG A 578 34.72 32.93 11.00
C ARG A 578 33.70 31.82 11.25
N GLU A 579 33.03 31.93 12.40
CA GLU A 579 31.96 31.02 12.84
C GLU A 579 30.76 31.84 13.30
N GLN A 580 29.53 31.37 12.89
CA GLN A 580 28.25 31.93 13.32
C GLN A 580 27.35 30.82 13.82
N PRO A 581 27.12 30.68 15.13
CA PRO A 581 26.16 29.73 15.67
C PRO A 581 24.72 30.06 15.22
N LEU A 582 23.95 29.05 14.84
CA LEU A 582 22.59 29.24 14.34
C LEU A 582 21.63 29.79 15.39
N ASP A 583 21.75 29.43 16.67
CA ASP A 583 20.94 29.94 17.78
C ASP A 583 21.03 31.47 17.98
N LYS A 584 22.04 32.12 17.41
CA LYS A 584 22.23 33.55 17.48
C LYS A 584 21.62 34.33 16.30
N MET A 585 21.07 33.62 15.28
CA MET A 585 20.65 34.30 14.08
C MET A 585 19.31 33.82 13.48
N VAL A 586 18.92 32.55 13.66
CA VAL A 586 17.80 31.94 12.92
C VAL A 586 16.45 32.61 13.17
N ILE A 587 16.26 33.28 14.30
CA ILE A 587 15.02 34.00 14.62
C ILE A 587 15.14 35.50 14.41
N TYR A 588 16.21 36.09 14.91
CA TYR A 588 16.36 37.54 14.94
C TYR A 588 17.21 38.10 13.79
N GLY A 589 17.89 37.23 13.02
CA GLY A 589 18.86 37.66 12.00
C GLY A 589 20.17 38.18 12.62
N LEU A 590 20.95 38.89 11.80
CA LEU A 590 22.21 39.53 12.20
C LEU A 590 22.12 41.04 12.04
N PRO A 591 22.84 41.85 12.87
CA PRO A 591 22.85 43.28 12.71
C PRO A 591 23.58 43.68 11.41
N ASN A 592 23.14 44.76 10.77
CA ASN A 592 23.87 45.35 9.65
C ASN A 592 25.23 45.91 10.14
N GLU A 593 26.19 46.07 9.21
CA GLU A 593 27.55 46.60 9.53
C GLU A 593 27.53 47.89 10.34
N ASP A 594 26.57 48.76 10.08
CA ASP A 594 26.42 50.05 10.75
C ASP A 594 25.56 50.02 12.02
N PHE A 595 25.07 48.81 12.44
CA PHE A 595 24.11 48.63 13.54
C PHE A 595 22.78 49.43 13.38
N GLU A 596 22.46 49.91 12.18
CA GLU A 596 21.25 50.66 11.88
C GLU A 596 20.03 49.78 11.61
N GLY A 597 20.18 48.42 11.63
CA GLY A 597 19.11 47.46 11.40
C GLY A 597 19.59 46.03 11.54
N TRP A 598 18.65 45.12 11.33
CA TRP A 598 18.89 43.67 11.36
C TRP A 598 18.49 43.04 10.00
N LYS A 599 19.24 42.04 9.57
CA LYS A 599 18.99 41.27 8.35
C LYS A 599 18.74 39.80 8.67
N GLY A 600 17.83 39.20 7.95
CA GLY A 600 17.45 37.79 8.13
C GLY A 600 16.37 37.56 9.18
N GLY A 601 16.13 36.32 9.52
CA GLY A 601 15.15 35.78 10.50
C GLY A 601 13.71 36.27 10.35
N PRO A 602 12.73 35.52 10.88
CA PRO A 602 12.79 34.09 11.25
C PRO A 602 12.98 33.17 10.03
N VAL A 603 13.83 32.17 10.16
CA VAL A 603 14.12 31.23 9.08
C VAL A 603 12.99 30.19 8.96
N ILE A 604 12.34 30.19 7.81
CA ILE A 604 11.28 29.23 7.45
C ILE A 604 11.53 28.76 6.02
N GLY A 605 11.90 27.50 5.86
CA GLY A 605 12.05 26.88 4.56
C GLY A 605 10.77 26.21 4.06
N ARG A 606 10.51 26.31 2.77
CA ARG A 606 9.34 25.73 2.10
C ARG A 606 9.78 24.88 0.93
N GLY A 607 9.29 23.65 0.87
CA GLY A 607 9.57 22.72 -0.21
C GLY A 607 8.34 22.03 -0.75
N HIS A 608 8.40 21.66 -2.00
CA HIS A 608 7.40 20.81 -2.63
C HIS A 608 8.08 19.94 -3.69
N PHE A 609 7.45 18.81 -3.96
CA PHE A 609 7.85 17.92 -5.03
C PHE A 609 6.62 17.39 -5.75
N MET A 610 6.63 17.46 -7.08
CA MET A 610 5.56 16.95 -7.94
C MET A 610 6.16 16.37 -9.23
N PRO A 611 5.97 15.06 -9.50
CA PRO A 611 6.42 14.47 -10.75
C PRO A 611 5.49 14.92 -11.88
N THR A 612 5.97 15.78 -12.77
CA THR A 612 5.19 16.34 -13.88
C THR A 612 5.36 15.57 -15.19
N TYR A 613 6.19 14.52 -15.19
CA TYR A 613 6.63 13.78 -16.38
C TYR A 613 5.86 12.46 -16.60
N VAL A 614 5.00 12.03 -15.66
CA VAL A 614 4.14 10.84 -15.85
C VAL A 614 3.03 11.17 -16.83
N THR A 615 2.81 10.28 -17.79
CA THR A 615 1.84 10.47 -18.89
C THR A 615 0.75 9.41 -18.84
N ASN A 616 -0.43 9.72 -19.36
CA ASN A 616 -1.45 8.70 -19.61
C ASN A 616 -0.97 7.74 -20.71
N LEU A 617 -1.47 6.53 -20.63
CA LEU A 617 -1.26 5.49 -21.64
C LEU A 617 -2.40 5.51 -22.66
N ASP A 618 -2.12 5.04 -23.85
CA ASP A 618 -3.15 4.83 -24.86
C ASP A 618 -4.18 3.79 -24.38
N PRO A 619 -5.48 4.07 -24.43
CA PRO A 619 -6.49 3.19 -23.83
C PRO A 619 -6.68 1.85 -24.57
N GLU A 620 -6.32 1.76 -25.85
CA GLU A 620 -6.50 0.54 -26.65
C GLU A 620 -5.25 -0.34 -26.67
N THR A 621 -4.07 0.27 -26.50
CA THR A 621 -2.80 -0.45 -26.58
C THR A 621 -2.02 -0.49 -25.26
N GLY A 622 -2.35 0.38 -24.30
CA GLY A 622 -1.59 0.53 -23.06
C GLY A 622 -0.17 1.06 -23.27
N GLN A 623 0.14 1.61 -24.45
CA GLN A 623 1.46 2.11 -24.78
C GLN A 623 1.59 3.60 -24.43
N GLY A 624 2.81 3.99 -24.03
CA GLY A 624 3.12 5.39 -23.71
C GLY A 624 4.57 5.56 -23.30
N THR A 625 4.99 6.81 -23.13
CA THR A 625 6.40 7.12 -22.88
C THR A 625 6.81 7.04 -21.41
N ARG A 626 5.87 7.26 -20.47
CA ARG A 626 6.17 7.26 -19.03
C ARG A 626 4.94 6.89 -18.19
N ALA A 627 4.67 5.59 -18.11
CA ALA A 627 3.53 5.06 -17.33
C ALA A 627 3.62 5.36 -15.82
N VAL A 628 4.84 5.35 -15.29
CA VAL A 628 5.15 5.48 -13.85
C VAL A 628 6.45 6.28 -13.65
N VAL A 629 6.70 6.68 -12.41
CA VAL A 629 7.91 7.45 -12.07
C VAL A 629 9.18 6.60 -12.17
N HIS A 630 9.16 5.41 -11.58
CA HIS A 630 10.22 4.40 -11.63
C HIS A 630 9.65 3.03 -11.23
N TYR A 631 10.42 1.98 -11.47
CA TYR A 631 10.19 0.67 -10.86
C TYR A 631 11.23 0.41 -9.78
N THR A 632 10.82 -0.22 -8.69
CA THR A 632 11.70 -0.91 -7.75
C THR A 632 11.69 -2.39 -8.11
N VAL A 633 12.87 -2.99 -8.16
CA VAL A 633 13.06 -4.40 -8.51
C VAL A 633 13.63 -5.17 -7.34
N GLY A 634 13.46 -6.48 -7.36
CA GLY A 634 14.03 -7.34 -6.34
C GLY A 634 13.86 -8.82 -6.63
N ALA A 635 14.55 -9.62 -5.83
CA ALA A 635 14.51 -11.08 -5.87
C ALA A 635 14.29 -11.64 -4.47
N GLN A 636 13.71 -12.83 -4.40
CA GLN A 636 13.59 -13.60 -3.17
C GLN A 636 13.80 -15.06 -3.47
N ALA A 637 14.52 -15.75 -2.58
CA ALA A 637 14.69 -17.18 -2.60
C ALA A 637 14.26 -17.79 -1.28
N VAL A 638 13.64 -18.95 -1.34
CA VAL A 638 13.10 -19.69 -0.20
C VAL A 638 13.69 -21.08 -0.17
N ASP A 639 14.02 -21.55 1.03
CA ASP A 639 14.45 -22.91 1.33
C ASP A 639 13.51 -23.46 2.40
N LEU A 640 12.83 -24.57 2.10
CA LEU A 640 11.79 -25.14 2.94
C LEU A 640 11.83 -26.66 2.99
N GLU A 641 11.12 -27.23 3.96
CA GLU A 641 10.82 -28.65 4.04
C GLU A 641 9.33 -28.93 3.97
N VAL A 642 8.97 -30.01 3.28
CA VAL A 642 7.63 -30.58 3.21
C VAL A 642 7.62 -31.90 3.99
N ASP A 643 6.76 -32.03 4.99
CA ASP A 643 6.51 -33.27 5.69
C ASP A 643 5.55 -34.13 4.86
N LEU A 644 6.01 -35.32 4.44
CA LEU A 644 5.28 -36.19 3.54
C LEU A 644 4.09 -36.91 4.20
N GLU A 645 4.05 -36.99 5.53
CA GLU A 645 3.00 -37.66 6.30
C GLU A 645 1.85 -36.71 6.67
N THR A 646 2.14 -35.41 6.75
CA THR A 646 1.17 -34.41 7.24
C THR A 646 0.87 -33.29 6.26
N GLY A 647 1.69 -33.12 5.21
CA GLY A 647 1.64 -31.97 4.30
C GLY A 647 2.10 -30.66 4.92
N GLN A 648 2.61 -30.65 6.15
CA GLN A 648 3.11 -29.44 6.80
C GLN A 648 4.36 -28.91 6.11
N LEU A 649 4.43 -27.59 6.00
CA LEU A 649 5.57 -26.85 5.49
C LEU A 649 6.35 -26.24 6.65
N GLU A 650 7.66 -26.29 6.59
CA GLU A 650 8.58 -25.54 7.44
C GLU A 650 9.48 -24.69 6.55
N VAL A 651 9.26 -23.38 6.53
CA VAL A 651 10.14 -22.45 5.85
C VAL A 651 11.39 -22.26 6.70
N LEU A 652 12.54 -22.74 6.20
CA LEU A 652 13.80 -22.72 6.93
C LEU A 652 14.55 -21.41 6.77
N ASN A 653 14.65 -20.93 5.52
CA ASN A 653 15.35 -19.70 5.17
C ASN A 653 14.57 -18.91 4.13
N ILE A 654 14.58 -17.59 4.26
CA ILE A 654 14.18 -16.65 3.22
C ILE A 654 15.33 -15.69 2.98
N ALA A 655 15.79 -15.58 1.74
CA ALA A 655 16.74 -14.57 1.31
C ALA A 655 16.02 -13.56 0.42
N SER A 656 16.18 -12.26 0.68
CA SER A 656 15.51 -11.18 -0.03
C SER A 656 16.51 -10.08 -0.37
N ALA A 657 16.52 -9.60 -1.60
CA ALA A 657 17.34 -8.48 -2.03
C ALA A 657 16.55 -7.53 -2.93
N TYR A 658 16.68 -6.23 -2.69
CA TYR A 658 15.94 -5.18 -3.42
C TYR A 658 16.86 -4.03 -3.79
N ASP A 659 16.64 -3.45 -4.97
CA ASP A 659 17.32 -2.23 -5.38
C ASP A 659 16.58 -1.01 -4.79
N VAL A 660 17.20 -0.37 -3.82
CA VAL A 660 16.64 0.75 -3.04
C VAL A 660 17.09 2.12 -3.55
N GLY A 661 17.84 2.17 -4.66
CA GLY A 661 18.50 3.37 -5.12
C GLY A 661 19.63 3.76 -4.17
N ARG A 662 19.43 4.76 -3.33
CA ARG A 662 20.32 5.12 -2.21
C ARG A 662 19.66 4.80 -0.87
N ALA A 663 20.32 4.03 -0.03
CA ALA A 663 19.85 3.77 1.32
C ALA A 663 19.95 5.05 2.17
N ILE A 664 18.81 5.53 2.69
CA ILE A 664 18.80 6.66 3.65
C ILE A 664 19.09 6.14 5.05
N ASN A 665 18.35 5.10 5.48
CA ASN A 665 18.51 4.47 6.79
C ASN A 665 18.49 2.93 6.62
N PRO A 666 19.65 2.28 6.69
CA PRO A 666 19.78 0.83 6.49
C PRO A 666 18.91 -0.02 7.41
N ASP A 667 18.84 0.28 8.72
CA ASP A 667 18.05 -0.50 9.67
C ASP A 667 16.55 -0.45 9.36
N LEU A 668 16.04 0.70 8.92
CA LEU A 668 14.63 0.80 8.52
C LEU A 668 14.35 0.03 7.23
N ILE A 669 15.30 -0.01 6.28
CA ILE A 669 15.21 -0.85 5.08
C ILE A 669 15.13 -2.32 5.47
N MET A 670 16.07 -2.77 6.32
CA MET A 670 16.09 -4.17 6.78
C MET A 670 14.81 -4.56 7.50
N THR A 671 14.29 -3.68 8.37
CA THR A 671 13.00 -3.91 9.06
C THR A 671 11.84 -4.07 8.07
N GLN A 672 11.81 -3.30 6.97
CA GLN A 672 10.80 -3.46 5.93
C GLN A 672 10.95 -4.77 5.16
N ILE A 673 12.18 -5.18 4.84
CA ILE A 673 12.49 -6.44 4.12
C ILE A 673 12.06 -7.65 4.97
N GLU A 674 12.47 -7.70 6.23
CA GLU A 674 12.13 -8.79 7.16
C GLU A 674 10.62 -8.88 7.41
N GLY A 675 9.99 -7.75 7.75
CA GLY A 675 8.55 -7.68 7.97
C GLY A 675 7.73 -7.96 6.70
N GLY A 676 8.27 -7.63 5.52
CA GLY A 676 7.64 -7.94 4.24
C GLY A 676 7.74 -9.42 3.88
N ALA A 677 8.88 -10.05 4.12
CA ALA A 677 9.07 -11.49 3.90
C ALA A 677 8.10 -12.33 4.77
N VAL A 678 7.97 -11.98 6.06
CA VAL A 678 7.02 -12.65 6.97
C VAL A 678 5.58 -12.43 6.54
N HIS A 679 5.21 -11.19 6.16
CA HIS A 679 3.86 -10.88 5.68
C HIS A 679 3.54 -11.63 4.37
N GLY A 680 4.50 -11.68 3.42
CA GLY A 680 4.35 -12.43 2.18
C GLY A 680 4.23 -13.95 2.41
N MET A 681 5.01 -14.49 3.36
CA MET A 681 4.90 -15.89 3.79
C MET A 681 3.51 -16.16 4.39
N SER A 682 3.06 -15.33 5.33
CA SER A 682 1.75 -15.48 5.96
C SER A 682 0.64 -15.49 4.91
N SER A 683 0.68 -14.55 3.96
CA SER A 683 -0.33 -14.44 2.89
C SER A 683 -0.41 -15.65 1.95
N ALA A 684 0.63 -16.49 1.90
CA ALA A 684 0.59 -17.74 1.14
C ALA A 684 -0.32 -18.81 1.80
N PHE A 685 -0.64 -18.64 3.07
CA PHE A 685 -1.43 -19.60 3.88
C PHE A 685 -2.79 -19.04 4.32
N GLU A 686 -3.08 -17.77 4.00
CA GLU A 686 -4.28 -17.07 4.44
C GLU A 686 -5.36 -17.07 3.37
N GLU A 687 -6.63 -17.10 3.82
CA GLU A 687 -7.81 -16.86 3.00
C GLU A 687 -8.97 -16.37 3.85
N LEU A 688 -9.79 -15.47 3.32
CA LEU A 688 -11.13 -15.25 3.83
C LEU A 688 -12.05 -16.34 3.30
N LYS A 689 -12.69 -17.08 4.21
CA LYS A 689 -13.63 -18.14 3.88
C LYS A 689 -15.06 -17.60 3.87
N PHE A 690 -15.79 -17.87 2.81
CA PHE A 690 -17.18 -17.47 2.66
C PHE A 690 -18.09 -18.67 2.55
N ASN A 691 -19.30 -18.56 3.11
CA ASN A 691 -20.36 -19.50 2.83
C ASN A 691 -21.11 -19.10 1.54
N GLU A 692 -22.11 -19.91 1.13
CA GLU A 692 -22.93 -19.67 -0.06
C GLU A 692 -23.70 -18.33 -0.01
N SER A 693 -23.94 -17.77 1.17
CA SER A 693 -24.57 -16.45 1.37
C SER A 693 -23.58 -15.31 1.48
N GLY A 694 -22.30 -15.50 1.18
CA GLY A 694 -21.26 -14.47 1.23
C GLY A 694 -20.85 -14.04 2.63
N GLU A 695 -21.28 -14.76 3.67
CA GLU A 695 -20.88 -14.50 5.04
C GLU A 695 -19.45 -14.98 5.28
N VAL A 696 -18.64 -14.17 5.96
CA VAL A 696 -17.27 -14.52 6.35
C VAL A 696 -17.34 -15.57 7.47
N LEU A 697 -16.74 -16.73 7.26
CA LEU A 697 -16.78 -17.86 8.20
C LEU A 697 -15.66 -17.84 9.24
N ASN A 698 -14.59 -17.07 8.98
CA ASN A 698 -13.41 -16.98 9.83
C ASN A 698 -13.08 -15.52 10.25
N PRO A 699 -14.03 -14.76 10.87
CA PRO A 699 -13.87 -13.33 11.15
C PRO A 699 -13.07 -13.04 12.43
N SER A 700 -12.14 -13.90 12.82
CA SER A 700 -11.34 -13.72 14.04
C SER A 700 -9.99 -14.43 13.93
N PHE A 701 -9.01 -14.03 14.75
CA PHE A 701 -7.69 -14.69 14.82
C PHE A 701 -7.71 -16.13 15.35
N VAL A 702 -8.86 -16.64 15.77
CA VAL A 702 -9.02 -18.06 16.12
C VAL A 702 -8.98 -18.92 14.85
N ASP A 703 -9.64 -18.46 13.81
CA ASP A 703 -9.84 -19.22 12.56
C ASP A 703 -9.08 -18.61 11.37
N TYR A 704 -8.94 -17.27 11.31
CA TYR A 704 -8.05 -16.59 10.38
C TYR A 704 -6.66 -16.50 11.01
N ARG A 705 -5.80 -17.44 10.65
CA ARG A 705 -4.50 -17.59 11.29
C ARG A 705 -3.43 -16.86 10.48
N ILE A 706 -2.85 -15.83 11.10
CA ILE A 706 -1.65 -15.16 10.61
C ILE A 706 -0.40 -15.81 11.20
N ALA A 707 0.75 -15.64 10.55
CA ALA A 707 2.03 -16.14 11.06
C ALA A 707 2.33 -15.55 12.45
N THR A 708 2.74 -16.42 13.36
CA THR A 708 3.18 -16.07 14.72
C THR A 708 4.70 -16.14 14.82
N ILE A 709 5.27 -15.78 15.98
CA ILE A 709 6.70 -15.90 16.24
C ILE A 709 7.21 -17.34 16.08
N ALA A 710 6.35 -18.35 16.25
CA ALA A 710 6.70 -19.75 16.09
C ALA A 710 6.81 -20.18 14.61
N ASP A 711 6.19 -19.43 13.71
CA ASP A 711 6.16 -19.71 12.27
C ASP A 711 7.27 -18.98 11.49
N ILE A 712 7.99 -18.05 12.16
CA ILE A 712 9.07 -17.28 11.52
C ILE A 712 10.19 -18.21 11.08
N PRO A 713 10.71 -18.07 9.85
CA PRO A 713 11.84 -18.84 9.37
C PRO A 713 13.05 -18.75 10.30
N ARG A 714 13.84 -19.82 10.39
CA ARG A 714 15.06 -19.85 11.23
C ARG A 714 16.06 -18.76 10.85
N LYS A 715 16.07 -18.38 9.56
CA LYS A 715 16.89 -17.30 9.04
C LYS A 715 16.08 -16.47 8.03
N ILE A 716 16.16 -15.17 8.17
CA ILE A 716 15.75 -14.20 7.16
C ILE A 716 16.99 -13.40 6.79
N HIS A 717 17.43 -13.57 5.55
CA HIS A 717 18.55 -12.83 4.98
C HIS A 717 17.99 -11.65 4.19
N GLY A 718 18.02 -10.47 4.77
CA GLY A 718 17.74 -9.25 4.03
C GLY A 718 19.03 -8.68 3.44
N ASP A 719 18.94 -8.13 2.24
CA ASP A 719 20.02 -7.37 1.62
C ASP A 719 19.43 -6.31 0.68
N TYR A 720 20.24 -5.39 0.22
CA TYR A 720 19.84 -4.40 -0.75
C TYR A 720 20.97 -4.08 -1.74
N VAL A 721 20.58 -3.50 -2.85
CA VAL A 721 21.45 -2.96 -3.91
C VAL A 721 21.19 -1.46 -4.02
N GLU A 722 22.21 -0.70 -4.29
CA GLU A 722 22.12 0.76 -4.44
C GLU A 722 22.38 1.14 -5.90
N THR A 723 21.31 1.41 -6.67
CA THR A 723 21.40 2.00 -8.02
C THR A 723 20.62 3.33 -7.99
N PRO A 724 21.26 4.44 -7.66
CA PRO A 724 20.60 5.73 -7.46
C PRO A 724 19.80 6.17 -8.69
N ILE A 725 18.61 6.74 -8.45
CA ILE A 725 17.77 7.36 -9.50
C ILE A 725 17.93 8.89 -9.50
N ASP A 726 17.72 9.50 -10.66
CA ASP A 726 17.98 10.94 -10.85
C ASP A 726 17.08 11.83 -10.00
N ASP A 727 15.84 11.42 -9.73
CA ASP A 727 14.82 12.22 -9.07
C ASP A 727 14.50 11.79 -7.62
N GLY A 728 15.29 10.89 -7.02
CA GLY A 728 15.18 10.55 -5.60
C GLY A 728 16.03 11.46 -4.70
N PRO A 729 15.68 11.65 -3.43
CA PRO A 729 16.58 12.33 -2.49
C PRO A 729 17.87 11.51 -2.36
N TRP A 730 18.99 12.06 -2.84
CA TRP A 730 20.26 11.33 -3.06
C TRP A 730 20.15 10.08 -3.94
N GLY A 731 19.09 9.95 -4.72
CA GLY A 731 18.81 8.78 -5.57
C GLY A 731 18.00 7.67 -4.91
N ALA A 732 17.41 7.90 -3.74
CA ALA A 732 16.66 6.92 -2.96
C ALA A 732 15.29 6.57 -3.59
N ARG A 733 14.87 5.31 -3.41
CA ARG A 733 13.52 4.79 -3.63
C ARG A 733 12.86 4.40 -2.32
N GLY A 734 11.54 4.25 -2.32
CA GLY A 734 10.81 3.66 -1.19
C GLY A 734 10.86 2.13 -1.17
N VAL A 735 10.76 1.55 0.04
CA VAL A 735 10.90 0.10 0.30
C VAL A 735 9.75 -0.39 1.19
N GLY A 736 8.49 -0.17 0.82
CA GLY A 736 7.37 -0.54 1.72
C GLY A 736 6.56 -1.75 1.26
N GLU A 737 6.24 -1.83 -0.03
CA GLU A 737 5.25 -2.77 -0.55
C GLU A 737 5.85 -3.96 -1.31
N HIS A 738 6.91 -3.73 -2.07
CA HIS A 738 7.50 -4.73 -2.94
C HIS A 738 8.14 -5.91 -2.18
N VAL A 739 8.47 -5.73 -0.93
CA VAL A 739 9.16 -6.71 -0.07
C VAL A 739 8.34 -7.97 0.27
N MET A 740 7.07 -8.07 -0.16
CA MET A 740 6.25 -9.27 0.03
C MET A 740 5.79 -9.92 -1.28
N VAL A 741 6.06 -9.28 -2.44
CA VAL A 741 5.43 -9.63 -3.72
C VAL A 741 5.72 -11.06 -4.15
N GLN A 742 6.97 -11.48 -4.07
CA GLN A 742 7.45 -12.73 -4.62
C GLN A 742 7.51 -13.90 -3.62
N THR A 743 7.08 -13.70 -2.36
CA THR A 743 7.24 -14.74 -1.32
C THR A 743 6.37 -15.97 -1.60
N ALA A 744 5.09 -15.78 -1.92
CA ALA A 744 4.20 -16.90 -2.21
C ALA A 744 4.64 -17.73 -3.43
N PRO A 745 4.98 -17.15 -4.60
CA PRO A 745 5.47 -17.95 -5.72
C PRO A 745 6.84 -18.60 -5.44
N ALA A 746 7.76 -17.96 -4.69
CA ALA A 746 9.02 -18.61 -4.30
C ALA A 746 8.78 -19.84 -3.42
N ILE A 747 7.80 -19.79 -2.49
CA ILE A 747 7.37 -20.94 -1.69
C ILE A 747 6.81 -22.04 -2.59
N ALA A 748 5.93 -21.70 -3.56
CA ALA A 748 5.35 -22.69 -4.47
C ALA A 748 6.42 -23.38 -5.34
N ASN A 749 7.40 -22.62 -5.83
CA ASN A 749 8.53 -23.16 -6.59
C ASN A 749 9.43 -24.07 -5.71
N ALA A 750 9.64 -23.70 -4.45
CA ALA A 750 10.36 -24.54 -3.49
C ALA A 750 9.61 -25.84 -3.16
N ILE A 751 8.27 -25.82 -3.06
CA ILE A 751 7.46 -27.04 -2.90
C ILE A 751 7.63 -27.94 -4.13
N TYR A 752 7.59 -27.36 -5.31
CA TYR A 752 7.81 -28.13 -6.55
C TYR A 752 9.19 -28.81 -6.56
N ASP A 753 10.24 -28.09 -6.23
CA ASP A 753 11.59 -28.64 -6.12
C ASP A 753 11.67 -29.80 -5.10
N ALA A 754 11.00 -29.64 -3.93
CA ALA A 754 10.98 -30.65 -2.89
C ALA A 754 10.22 -31.93 -3.28
N VAL A 755 9.02 -31.79 -3.84
CA VAL A 755 8.09 -32.91 -4.01
C VAL A 755 7.51 -33.06 -5.43
N GLY A 756 7.85 -32.19 -6.38
CA GLY A 756 7.41 -32.25 -7.79
C GLY A 756 5.89 -32.07 -7.93
N ILE A 757 5.29 -31.20 -7.11
CA ILE A 757 3.87 -30.86 -7.17
C ILE A 757 3.73 -29.33 -7.32
N ARG A 758 2.97 -28.89 -8.33
CA ARG A 758 2.63 -27.47 -8.53
C ARG A 758 1.24 -27.17 -8.03
N PHE A 759 1.06 -26.00 -7.46
CA PHE A 759 -0.22 -25.51 -6.96
C PHE A 759 -0.65 -24.28 -7.74
N SER A 760 -1.84 -24.35 -8.34
CA SER A 760 -2.43 -23.22 -9.07
C SER A 760 -3.20 -22.25 -8.17
N ASP A 761 -3.63 -22.73 -6.99
CA ASP A 761 -4.53 -21.99 -6.12
C ASP A 761 -3.94 -21.79 -4.73
N LEU A 762 -3.98 -20.56 -4.21
CA LEU A 762 -3.76 -20.28 -2.79
C LEU A 762 -5.04 -20.60 -1.98
N PRO A 763 -4.95 -20.87 -0.68
CA PRO A 763 -3.73 -20.95 0.14
C PRO A 763 -3.00 -22.30 -0.02
N LEU A 764 -1.72 -22.31 0.34
CA LEU A 764 -0.88 -23.52 0.42
C LEU A 764 -1.05 -24.23 1.77
N SER A 765 -2.26 -24.69 2.06
CA SER A 765 -2.58 -25.32 3.33
C SER A 765 -2.04 -26.76 3.43
N ALA A 766 -1.75 -27.22 4.65
CA ALA A 766 -1.19 -28.55 4.88
C ALA A 766 -2.06 -29.69 4.38
N ASP A 767 -3.39 -29.58 4.54
CA ASP A 767 -4.36 -30.55 4.03
C ASP A 767 -4.36 -30.64 2.50
N LYS A 768 -4.26 -29.49 1.82
CA LYS A 768 -4.16 -29.41 0.35
C LYS A 768 -2.88 -30.06 -0.16
N ILE A 769 -1.75 -29.81 0.52
CA ILE A 769 -0.47 -30.41 0.18
C ILE A 769 -0.50 -31.91 0.45
N TYR A 770 -1.05 -32.34 1.59
CA TYR A 770 -1.19 -33.76 1.92
C TYR A 770 -2.01 -34.52 0.90
N LEU A 771 -3.20 -34.01 0.50
CA LEU A 771 -4.04 -34.63 -0.52
C LEU A 771 -3.33 -34.74 -1.87
N ALA A 772 -2.57 -33.73 -2.26
CA ALA A 772 -1.80 -33.75 -3.51
C ALA A 772 -0.64 -34.77 -3.47
N LEU A 773 -0.02 -34.97 -2.31
CA LEU A 773 0.99 -36.02 -2.09
C LEU A 773 0.35 -37.43 -2.20
N GLU A 774 -0.80 -37.68 -1.57
CA GLU A 774 -1.55 -38.95 -1.67
C GLU A 774 -1.94 -39.25 -3.12
N ASP A 775 -2.44 -38.28 -3.85
CA ASP A 775 -2.80 -38.42 -5.27
C ASP A 775 -1.58 -38.78 -6.13
N LYS A 776 -0.42 -38.16 -5.89
CA LYS A 776 0.82 -38.47 -6.59
C LYS A 776 1.28 -39.92 -6.32
N ILE A 777 1.24 -40.37 -5.08
CA ILE A 777 1.58 -41.74 -4.69
C ILE A 777 0.61 -42.73 -5.35
N SER A 778 -0.70 -42.45 -5.35
CA SER A 778 -1.73 -43.33 -5.93
C SER A 778 -1.61 -43.50 -7.44
N GLN A 779 -1.08 -42.47 -8.13
CA GLN A 779 -0.82 -42.49 -9.59
C GLN A 779 0.51 -43.17 -9.96
N GLY A 780 1.31 -43.62 -8.96
CA GLY A 780 2.59 -44.29 -9.17
C GLY A 780 3.69 -43.39 -9.77
N LYS A 781 3.58 -42.11 -9.56
CA LYS A 781 4.51 -41.10 -10.07
C LYS A 781 5.47 -40.63 -8.98
#